data_9830acd759411affa7ea2a4713cc27e3
#
_entry.id   9830acd759411affa7ea2a4713cc27e3
#
_cell.length_a   1.000
_cell.length_b   1.000
_cell.length_c   1.000
_cell.angle_alpha   90.00
_cell.angle_beta   90.00
_cell.angle_gamma   90.00
#
_symmetry.space_group_name_H-M   'P 1'
#
loop_
_entity.id
_entity.type
_entity.pdbx_description
1 polymer ?
#
loop_
_entity_poly.entity_id
_entity_poly.type
_entity_poly.pdbx_seq_one_letter_code
_entity_poly.pdbx_strand_id
1 'polypeptide(L)'
;MRRSLVPFVALALVVVGCSNTSGSATPTSDSTSASISVVDTTEPAFRIEALTCDPLDERACLLPWPNDAFTVPDATTRTGRRLAISADSTPTNVDGTHIDVTDQNRADGFSPGSAVLAFVPGIDLEKSRIAPSTDIGASLDPDSPIVLLDTESGERIPYWAELDAQAPVGDQVLMVRPAIALPEGHRIVVVMRNLLDADGNPIPATEAFRATLDNTTEPPERGSDFARILADVTAEGIDLSEVYLAWDFTVASTESLSGRALAMRDAAYAALGDTAPAFTVTDTLDSETTRVINGTYEVPNFLSGDGSPGNTLLLDDAGLPVLNPEQPAYTAPFRCVLPLSGNMPTIVFGHGLLGNLGQVDGLSFAADMGLAGVCGTDEIGMSTSDVPNLAKILNDLSHFPEQADRMVQGILNQQFLGRLLNSPRGFAGSPAFQNAAGVPLVANDRTVFVGNSQGGILGGAASAVGNEWTNVVLGVPGINYSLLLTRSSDWPEFQAIFDKAYTDPVDRVLALQLIQLLWDRGENNGYAQHLTDDLYPGTDNPKKVLLVQAFGDHQVANVSTEVLARTIGAAVHEPSLGPGRSADADPQWGIPALDYAAQGNAAVVVWDFGTPHPPTVNLPPTDPEYGRDPHGAGSDEPLVLQQALTFLLTGEVTDVCGGAPCVSTVLQG
;
A
#
# COMPACT_ATOMS: atom_id res chain seq x y z
N MET A 1 -1.14 40.80 -39.46
CA MET A 1 -0.43 42.11 -39.46
C MET A 1 -0.26 42.57 -38.02
N ARG A 2 0.93 43.00 -37.71
CA ARG A 2 1.53 43.53 -36.47
C ARG A 2 2.12 42.52 -35.53
N ARG A 3 3.44 42.39 -35.68
CA ARG A 3 4.45 41.89 -34.75
C ARG A 3 4.66 42.91 -33.65
N SER A 4 4.89 42.46 -32.43
CA SER A 4 5.58 43.25 -31.41
C SER A 4 6.62 42.39 -30.71
N LEU A 5 7.83 42.93 -30.66
CA LEU A 5 9.08 42.36 -30.18
C LEU A 5 9.17 42.41 -28.64
N VAL A 6 9.84 41.42 -28.09
CA VAL A 6 10.34 41.32 -26.72
C VAL A 6 11.79 41.87 -26.68
N PRO A 7 12.23 42.61 -25.67
CA PRO A 7 13.65 42.80 -25.45
C PRO A 7 14.22 41.85 -24.39
N PHE A 8 15.34 41.23 -24.75
CA PHE A 8 16.29 40.53 -23.86
C PHE A 8 16.99 41.55 -22.95
N VAL A 9 17.14 41.17 -21.66
CA VAL A 9 18.11 41.81 -20.75
C VAL A 9 19.12 40.74 -20.34
N ALA A 10 20.37 40.96 -20.75
CA ALA A 10 21.53 40.20 -20.31
C ALA A 10 22.08 40.82 -19.01
N LEU A 11 22.40 40.01 -18.02
CA LEU A 11 23.14 40.43 -16.83
C LEU A 11 24.47 39.71 -16.78
N ALA A 12 25.55 40.48 -16.72
CA ALA A 12 26.93 40.07 -16.80
C ALA A 12 27.46 39.59 -15.41
N LEU A 13 28.26 38.54 -15.46
CA LEU A 13 29.11 38.08 -14.32
C LEU A 13 30.28 39.05 -14.12
N VAL A 14 30.53 39.41 -12.87
CA VAL A 14 31.81 39.99 -12.44
C VAL A 14 32.52 38.98 -11.53
N VAL A 15 33.68 38.52 -12.00
CA VAL A 15 34.67 37.75 -11.25
C VAL A 15 35.65 38.73 -10.64
N VAL A 16 35.85 38.71 -9.34
CA VAL A 16 36.96 39.39 -8.67
C VAL A 16 37.80 38.31 -7.96
N GLY A 17 39.01 38.14 -8.47
CA GLY A 17 40.06 37.38 -7.81
C GLY A 17 40.90 38.33 -6.94
N CYS A 18 41.39 37.84 -5.80
CA CYS A 18 42.49 38.46 -5.05
C CYS A 18 43.47 37.43 -4.56
N SER A 19 44.72 37.71 -4.84
CA SER A 19 45.95 36.96 -4.60
C SER A 19 46.50 37.17 -3.20
N ASN A 20 47.25 36.16 -2.74
CA ASN A 20 48.07 36.09 -1.51
C ASN A 20 49.11 37.21 -1.40
N THR A 21 49.38 37.64 -0.15
CA THR A 21 50.74 37.95 0.32
C THR A 21 50.88 37.67 1.82
N SER A 22 51.98 37.00 2.12
CA SER A 22 52.48 36.64 3.44
C SER A 22 53.05 37.82 4.24
N GLY A 23 52.85 37.84 5.56
CA GLY A 23 53.51 38.76 6.48
C GLY A 23 53.45 38.25 7.93
N SER A 24 54.60 37.83 8.43
CA SER A 24 54.87 37.38 9.82
C SER A 24 55.05 38.59 10.77
N ALA A 25 54.39 38.55 11.93
CA ALA A 25 54.87 39.19 13.16
C ALA A 25 54.10 38.68 14.39
N THR A 26 54.77 38.04 15.32
CA THR A 26 54.40 37.95 16.75
C THR A 26 54.81 39.23 17.46
N PRO A 27 54.05 39.71 18.50
CA PRO A 27 54.30 39.26 19.85
C PRO A 27 53.13 39.27 20.88
N THR A 28 53.32 38.39 21.87
CA THR A 28 53.01 38.44 23.32
C THR A 28 51.69 38.98 23.87
N SER A 29 51.01 38.01 24.53
CA SER A 29 50.35 38.02 25.87
C SER A 29 49.42 39.16 26.28
N ASP A 30 48.16 38.84 26.54
CA ASP A 30 47.64 38.79 27.93
C ASP A 30 46.32 38.01 28.00
N SER A 31 46.24 37.21 29.04
CA SER A 31 45.20 36.30 29.39
C SER A 31 43.99 36.99 30.02
N THR A 32 42.80 36.71 29.50
CA THR A 32 41.58 36.64 30.32
C THR A 32 40.72 35.50 29.81
N SER A 33 40.74 34.40 30.54
CA SER A 33 39.91 33.22 30.34
C SER A 33 38.46 33.55 30.63
N ALA A 34 37.66 33.74 29.60
CA ALA A 34 36.21 33.55 29.69
C ALA A 34 35.95 32.08 29.32
N SER A 35 35.67 31.28 30.33
CA SER A 35 35.17 29.92 30.13
C SER A 35 33.80 29.98 29.49
N ILE A 36 33.76 29.73 28.17
CA ILE A 36 32.53 29.36 27.48
C ILE A 36 32.30 27.90 27.91
N SER A 37 31.27 27.69 28.74
CA SER A 37 30.73 26.37 28.96
C SER A 37 30.20 25.88 27.62
N VAL A 38 30.91 24.95 27.01
CA VAL A 38 30.40 24.13 25.92
C VAL A 38 29.22 23.36 26.52
N VAL A 39 28.00 23.72 26.16
CA VAL A 39 26.85 22.84 26.37
C VAL A 39 27.15 21.62 25.52
N ASP A 40 27.47 20.54 26.19
CA ASP A 40 27.65 19.23 25.56
C ASP A 40 26.29 18.78 25.07
N THR A 41 26.00 19.09 23.80
CA THR A 41 24.86 18.51 23.07
C THR A 41 25.31 17.15 22.54
N THR A 42 25.60 16.22 23.43
CA THR A 42 25.59 14.81 23.04
C THR A 42 24.11 14.43 22.81
N GLU A 43 23.71 14.29 21.57
CA GLU A 43 22.48 13.56 21.26
C GLU A 43 22.54 12.23 22.04
N PRO A 44 21.40 11.81 22.64
CA PRO A 44 21.35 10.54 23.35
C PRO A 44 21.79 9.43 22.40
N ALA A 45 22.74 8.62 22.80
CA ALA A 45 23.22 7.49 21.99
C ALA A 45 22.05 6.54 21.75
N PHE A 46 21.75 6.28 20.48
CA PHE A 46 20.77 5.26 20.10
C PHE A 46 21.20 3.89 20.62
N ARG A 47 20.22 3.07 20.98
CA ARG A 47 20.47 1.70 21.35
C ARG A 47 21.16 0.95 20.19
N ILE A 48 22.23 0.21 20.52
CA ILE A 48 23.09 -0.46 19.54
C ILE A 48 22.53 -1.85 19.15
N GLU A 49 21.75 -2.48 20.05
CA GLU A 49 21.21 -3.83 19.83
C GLU A 49 19.67 -3.83 19.91
N ALA A 50 19.02 -4.58 19.00
CA ALA A 50 17.59 -4.80 19.07
C ALA A 50 17.21 -5.69 20.26
N LEU A 51 16.02 -5.50 20.80
CA LEU A 51 15.47 -6.40 21.82
C LEU A 51 14.98 -7.69 21.16
N THR A 52 15.15 -8.81 21.86
CA THR A 52 14.45 -10.04 21.52
C THR A 52 12.98 -9.94 21.90
N CYS A 53 12.68 -9.46 23.12
CA CYS A 53 11.32 -9.21 23.58
C CYS A 53 11.25 -7.82 24.22
N ASP A 54 10.15 -7.08 24.00
CA ASP A 54 9.92 -5.82 24.69
C ASP A 54 9.19 -6.08 26.02
N PRO A 55 9.76 -5.70 27.19
CA PRO A 55 9.10 -5.90 28.48
C PRO A 55 7.87 -5.00 28.70
N LEU A 56 7.57 -4.07 27.79
CA LEU A 56 6.38 -3.21 27.87
C LEU A 56 5.08 -4.00 27.77
N ASP A 57 5.09 -5.12 27.05
CA ASP A 57 3.96 -6.01 26.91
C ASP A 57 4.45 -7.46 27.09
N GLU A 58 3.93 -8.15 28.10
CA GLU A 58 4.35 -9.50 28.45
C GLU A 58 3.57 -10.60 27.68
N ARG A 59 2.53 -10.24 26.89
CA ARG A 59 1.66 -11.21 26.21
C ARG A 59 2.37 -11.89 25.05
N ALA A 60 3.17 -11.15 24.29
CA ALA A 60 3.99 -11.67 23.20
C ALA A 60 5.24 -10.82 22.99
N CYS A 61 6.36 -11.46 22.60
CA CYS A 61 7.66 -10.78 22.47
C CYS A 61 7.64 -9.54 21.55
N LEU A 62 6.85 -9.56 20.48
CA LEU A 62 6.78 -8.46 19.52
C LEU A 62 5.73 -7.40 19.85
N LEU A 63 5.04 -7.49 20.99
CA LEU A 63 4.16 -6.42 21.44
C LEU A 63 4.91 -5.44 22.36
N PRO A 64 4.56 -4.14 22.34
CA PRO A 64 3.67 -3.49 21.39
C PRO A 64 4.30 -3.40 20.00
N TRP A 65 3.46 -3.45 18.95
CA TRP A 65 3.87 -3.46 17.56
C TRP A 65 3.23 -2.29 16.77
N PRO A 66 3.87 -1.71 15.73
CA PRO A 66 5.31 -1.79 15.41
C PRO A 66 6.14 -1.08 16.47
N ASN A 67 7.46 -1.39 16.58
CA ASN A 67 8.25 -0.82 17.66
C ASN A 67 9.74 -0.74 17.28
N ASP A 68 10.32 0.44 17.39
CA ASP A 68 11.75 0.67 17.12
C ASP A 68 12.69 -0.08 18.09
N ALA A 69 12.12 -0.69 19.15
CA ALA A 69 12.83 -1.66 19.97
C ALA A 69 13.38 -2.86 19.19
N PHE A 70 12.80 -3.16 18.03
CA PHE A 70 13.20 -4.24 17.12
C PHE A 70 13.99 -3.75 15.92
N THR A 71 14.64 -2.59 16.04
CA THR A 71 15.51 -2.01 15.01
C THR A 71 16.93 -1.77 15.54
N VAL A 72 17.88 -1.63 14.63
CA VAL A 72 19.25 -1.19 14.92
C VAL A 72 19.60 0.03 14.09
N PRO A 73 20.51 0.91 14.55
CA PRO A 73 21.04 1.99 13.74
C PRO A 73 21.76 1.44 12.50
N ASP A 74 21.44 1.99 11.32
CA ASP A 74 22.12 1.66 10.06
C ASP A 74 22.22 2.91 9.17
N ALA A 75 23.38 3.54 9.17
CA ALA A 75 23.63 4.74 8.36
C ALA A 75 23.62 4.49 6.83
N THR A 76 23.48 3.26 6.39
CA THR A 76 23.38 2.91 4.94
C THR A 76 21.95 2.99 4.43
N THR A 77 20.97 3.08 5.31
CA THR A 77 19.55 3.20 4.96
C THR A 77 19.07 4.64 4.98
N ARG A 78 17.94 4.89 4.37
CA ARG A 78 17.36 6.25 4.29
C ARG A 78 16.85 6.75 5.64
N THR A 79 16.26 5.86 6.46
CA THR A 79 15.75 6.19 7.79
C THR A 79 16.84 6.25 8.85
N GLY A 80 18.06 5.78 8.56
CA GLY A 80 19.13 5.59 9.54
C GLY A 80 18.94 4.37 10.44
N ARG A 81 17.95 3.50 10.14
CA ARG A 81 17.60 2.30 10.90
C ARG A 81 17.48 1.10 10.00
N ARG A 82 17.49 -0.09 10.58
CA ARG A 82 17.18 -1.36 9.94
C ARG A 82 16.43 -2.25 10.91
N LEU A 83 15.43 -2.97 10.43
CA LEU A 83 14.77 -3.99 11.25
C LEU A 83 15.78 -5.07 11.66
N ALA A 84 15.67 -5.52 12.91
CA ALA A 84 16.51 -6.56 13.48
C ALA A 84 15.66 -7.44 14.42
N ILE A 85 14.53 -7.90 13.90
CA ILE A 85 13.60 -8.80 14.60
C ILE A 85 14.32 -10.14 14.78
N SER A 86 14.38 -10.63 16.03
CA SER A 86 14.90 -11.97 16.33
C SER A 86 13.92 -13.03 15.84
N ALA A 87 14.42 -14.08 15.22
CA ALA A 87 13.57 -15.23 14.87
C ALA A 87 12.90 -15.83 16.11
N ASP A 88 13.60 -15.85 17.26
CA ASP A 88 13.06 -16.37 18.52
C ASP A 88 11.89 -15.53 19.08
N SER A 89 11.66 -14.33 18.53
CA SER A 89 10.55 -13.45 18.94
C SER A 89 9.29 -13.66 18.12
N THR A 90 9.42 -14.32 16.97
CA THR A 90 8.31 -14.44 16.00
C THR A 90 7.34 -15.55 16.41
N PRO A 91 6.07 -15.47 15.97
CA PRO A 91 5.11 -16.56 16.10
C PRO A 91 5.67 -17.90 15.63
N THR A 92 5.27 -18.98 16.32
CA THR A 92 5.63 -20.35 15.94
C THR A 92 4.44 -21.10 15.39
N ASN A 93 4.67 -21.89 14.36
CA ASN A 93 3.65 -22.81 13.88
C ASN A 93 3.55 -24.07 14.77
N VAL A 94 2.57 -24.92 14.52
CA VAL A 94 2.32 -26.16 15.30
C VAL A 94 3.48 -27.15 15.29
N ASP A 95 4.41 -27.04 14.35
CA ASP A 95 5.63 -27.86 14.29
C ASP A 95 6.77 -27.24 15.13
N GLY A 96 6.52 -26.10 15.78
CA GLY A 96 7.50 -25.37 16.58
C GLY A 96 8.52 -24.57 15.75
N THR A 97 8.19 -24.29 14.47
CA THR A 97 9.04 -23.48 13.60
C THR A 97 8.66 -22.01 13.74
N HIS A 98 9.63 -21.17 14.10
CA HIS A 98 9.51 -19.72 14.08
C HIS A 98 9.45 -19.19 12.64
N ILE A 99 8.73 -18.09 12.42
CA ILE A 99 8.72 -17.40 11.12
C ILE A 99 10.14 -16.86 10.85
N ASP A 100 10.73 -17.24 9.72
CA ASP A 100 11.98 -16.64 9.24
C ASP A 100 11.71 -15.20 8.77
N VAL A 101 12.35 -14.26 9.43
CA VAL A 101 12.23 -12.82 9.17
C VAL A 101 13.47 -12.22 8.50
N THR A 102 14.31 -13.07 7.89
CA THR A 102 15.54 -12.63 7.20
C THR A 102 15.26 -11.58 6.13
N ASP A 103 14.15 -11.73 5.40
CA ASP A 103 13.79 -10.77 4.33
C ASP A 103 13.10 -9.51 4.89
N GLN A 104 12.30 -9.64 5.95
CA GLN A 104 11.74 -8.48 6.67
C GLN A 104 12.87 -7.61 7.26
N ASN A 105 13.91 -8.21 7.80
CA ASN A 105 15.05 -7.53 8.39
C ASN A 105 15.94 -6.78 7.36
N ARG A 106 15.63 -6.85 6.08
CA ARG A 106 16.24 -5.97 5.07
C ARG A 106 15.61 -4.57 5.03
N ALA A 107 14.38 -4.43 5.55
CA ALA A 107 13.66 -3.17 5.57
C ALA A 107 14.29 -2.18 6.57
N ASP A 108 14.14 -0.90 6.28
CA ASP A 108 14.63 0.21 7.10
C ASP A 108 13.54 0.84 7.99
N GLY A 109 12.41 0.18 8.10
CA GLY A 109 11.27 0.59 8.90
C GLY A 109 10.10 -0.39 8.73
N PHE A 110 8.98 -0.05 9.35
CA PHE A 110 7.76 -0.85 9.35
C PHE A 110 6.83 -0.46 8.20
N SER A 111 5.86 -1.33 7.88
CA SER A 111 4.85 -1.07 6.84
C SER A 111 4.09 0.23 7.07
N PRO A 112 3.84 1.05 6.05
CA PRO A 112 2.95 2.21 6.15
C PRO A 112 1.49 1.84 6.45
N GLY A 113 1.11 0.57 6.26
CA GLY A 113 -0.20 0.02 6.60
C GLY A 113 -0.23 -0.79 7.89
N SER A 114 0.82 -0.74 8.71
CA SER A 114 0.86 -1.48 9.97
C SER A 114 -0.30 -1.10 10.89
N ALA A 115 -1.03 -2.10 11.39
CA ALA A 115 -1.83 -1.89 12.57
C ALA A 115 -0.93 -1.71 13.79
N VAL A 116 -1.26 -0.74 14.64
CA VAL A 116 -0.60 -0.55 15.94
C VAL A 116 -1.28 -1.49 16.95
N LEU A 117 -0.50 -2.40 17.53
CA LEU A 117 -1.00 -3.49 18.38
C LEU A 117 -0.48 -3.35 19.81
N ALA A 118 -1.37 -3.52 20.78
CA ALA A 118 -1.01 -3.68 22.19
C ALA A 118 -2.01 -4.62 22.88
N PHE A 119 -1.54 -5.38 23.85
CA PHE A 119 -2.43 -6.16 24.70
C PHE A 119 -2.78 -5.38 25.96
N VAL A 120 -4.05 -4.97 26.09
CA VAL A 120 -4.56 -4.17 27.20
C VAL A 120 -5.62 -4.96 27.95
N PRO A 121 -5.25 -5.70 29.01
CA PRO A 121 -6.19 -6.56 29.72
C PRO A 121 -7.40 -5.82 30.25
N GLY A 122 -8.61 -6.28 29.88
CA GLY A 122 -9.87 -5.78 30.44
C GLY A 122 -10.33 -4.41 29.91
N ILE A 123 -9.69 -3.89 28.87
CA ILE A 123 -10.08 -2.60 28.27
C ILE A 123 -11.53 -2.64 27.76
N ASP A 124 -12.26 -1.54 28.01
CA ASP A 124 -13.56 -1.24 27.41
C ASP A 124 -13.40 -0.04 26.47
N LEU A 125 -13.58 -0.27 25.17
CA LEU A 125 -13.34 0.75 24.15
C LEU A 125 -14.32 1.91 24.24
N GLU A 126 -15.61 1.62 24.52
CA GLU A 126 -16.66 2.63 24.63
C GLU A 126 -16.44 3.52 25.87
N LYS A 127 -16.19 2.90 27.04
CA LYS A 127 -15.92 3.65 28.27
C LYS A 127 -14.65 4.47 28.18
N SER A 128 -13.62 3.93 27.54
CA SER A 128 -12.38 4.63 27.23
C SER A 128 -12.55 5.72 26.16
N ARG A 129 -13.71 5.79 25.47
CA ARG A 129 -13.99 6.72 24.36
C ARG A 129 -12.99 6.59 23.20
N ILE A 130 -12.57 5.38 22.90
CA ILE A 130 -11.69 5.09 21.77
C ILE A 130 -12.51 5.20 20.47
N ALA A 131 -11.96 5.89 19.48
CA ALA A 131 -12.60 6.12 18.19
C ALA A 131 -12.91 4.79 17.47
N PRO A 132 -14.19 4.46 17.20
CA PRO A 132 -14.58 3.27 16.43
C PRO A 132 -14.43 3.54 14.92
N SER A 133 -14.50 2.49 14.10
CA SER A 133 -14.49 2.62 12.63
C SER A 133 -15.64 3.48 12.08
N THR A 134 -16.72 3.61 12.84
CA THR A 134 -17.88 4.44 12.50
C THR A 134 -17.74 5.93 12.87
N ASP A 135 -16.67 6.32 13.57
CA ASP A 135 -16.38 7.71 13.93
C ASP A 135 -14.86 7.97 14.00
N ILE A 136 -14.22 7.92 12.83
CA ILE A 136 -12.78 8.16 12.70
C ILE A 136 -12.40 9.57 13.17
N GLY A 137 -13.28 10.56 12.96
CA GLY A 137 -13.04 11.96 13.35
C GLY A 137 -12.76 12.12 14.84
N ALA A 138 -13.37 11.32 15.71
CA ALA A 138 -13.14 11.33 17.15
C ALA A 138 -11.68 11.01 17.55
N SER A 139 -10.91 10.37 16.69
CA SER A 139 -9.49 10.08 16.93
C SER A 139 -8.62 11.34 17.04
N LEU A 140 -9.05 12.42 16.43
CA LEU A 140 -8.32 13.71 16.43
C LEU A 140 -8.78 14.66 17.54
N ASP A 141 -9.71 14.26 18.39
CA ASP A 141 -10.13 15.06 19.55
C ASP A 141 -8.91 15.32 20.47
N PRO A 142 -8.77 16.54 21.05
CA PRO A 142 -7.65 16.87 21.92
C PRO A 142 -7.47 15.92 23.10
N ASP A 143 -8.55 15.36 23.61
CA ASP A 143 -8.60 14.42 24.72
C ASP A 143 -8.75 12.95 24.30
N SER A 144 -8.50 12.64 23.02
CA SER A 144 -8.48 11.28 22.50
C SER A 144 -7.55 10.38 23.36
N PRO A 145 -8.03 9.18 23.74
CA PRO A 145 -7.26 8.26 24.60
C PRO A 145 -6.07 7.63 23.90
N ILE A 146 -6.07 7.59 22.58
CA ILE A 146 -4.93 7.13 21.79
C ILE A 146 -4.47 8.28 20.89
N VAL A 147 -3.17 8.48 20.80
CA VAL A 147 -2.56 9.46 19.90
C VAL A 147 -1.51 8.76 19.05
N LEU A 148 -1.60 8.90 17.74
CA LEU A 148 -0.54 8.57 16.80
C LEU A 148 0.04 9.91 16.32
N LEU A 149 1.25 10.25 16.80
CA LEU A 149 1.91 11.52 16.50
C LEU A 149 3.00 11.29 15.44
N ASP A 150 2.86 11.92 14.30
CA ASP A 150 3.96 12.05 13.33
C ASP A 150 4.92 13.14 13.82
N THR A 151 6.13 12.75 14.13
CA THR A 151 7.11 13.67 14.75
C THR A 151 7.77 14.61 13.74
N GLU A 152 7.73 14.32 12.45
CA GLU A 152 8.26 15.16 11.39
C GLU A 152 7.30 16.30 11.03
N SER A 153 6.01 16.02 10.90
CA SER A 153 4.99 17.03 10.63
C SER A 153 4.47 17.71 11.90
N GLY A 154 4.54 17.04 13.05
CA GLY A 154 3.90 17.45 14.29
C GLY A 154 2.38 17.28 14.28
N GLU A 155 1.82 16.52 13.36
CA GLU A 155 0.38 16.28 13.23
C GLU A 155 -0.02 14.93 13.80
N ARG A 156 -1.27 14.83 14.30
CA ARG A 156 -1.85 13.56 14.71
C ARG A 156 -2.37 12.80 13.49
N ILE A 157 -2.03 11.53 13.41
CA ILE A 157 -2.55 10.62 12.40
C ILE A 157 -3.96 10.16 12.81
N PRO A 158 -4.98 10.31 11.95
CA PRO A 158 -6.31 9.79 12.21
C PRO A 158 -6.30 8.25 12.21
N TYR A 159 -7.12 7.66 13.07
CA TYR A 159 -7.23 6.21 13.23
C TYR A 159 -8.62 5.80 13.65
N TRP A 160 -8.89 4.51 13.58
CA TRP A 160 -9.93 3.85 14.40
C TRP A 160 -9.30 2.70 15.16
N ALA A 161 -9.95 2.23 16.23
CA ALA A 161 -9.46 1.07 16.95
C ALA A 161 -10.57 0.07 17.27
N GLU A 162 -10.17 -1.17 17.39
CA GLU A 162 -11.02 -2.32 17.64
C GLU A 162 -10.28 -3.39 18.44
N LEU A 163 -11.01 -4.25 19.13
CA LEU A 163 -10.46 -5.49 19.67
C LEU A 163 -10.58 -6.60 18.61
N ASP A 164 -9.60 -7.50 18.56
CA ASP A 164 -9.66 -8.65 17.64
C ASP A 164 -10.91 -9.49 17.91
N ALA A 165 -11.92 -9.31 17.06
CA ALA A 165 -13.20 -10.00 17.19
C ALA A 165 -13.12 -11.52 16.86
N GLN A 166 -12.00 -11.97 16.27
CA GLN A 166 -11.75 -13.39 15.99
C GLN A 166 -11.14 -14.13 17.19
N ALA A 167 -10.63 -13.40 18.18
CA ALA A 167 -10.05 -13.98 19.39
C ALA A 167 -11.10 -14.17 20.49
N PRO A 168 -10.94 -15.18 21.38
CA PRO A 168 -11.73 -15.29 22.60
C PRO A 168 -11.59 -14.05 23.47
N VAL A 169 -12.67 -13.70 24.20
CA VAL A 169 -12.62 -12.63 25.21
C VAL A 169 -11.50 -12.92 26.21
N GLY A 170 -10.62 -11.96 26.41
CA GLY A 170 -9.43 -12.08 27.27
C GLY A 170 -8.12 -12.34 26.53
N ASP A 171 -8.18 -12.78 25.27
CA ASP A 171 -7.02 -12.91 24.37
C ASP A 171 -7.06 -11.89 23.21
N GLN A 172 -8.00 -10.94 23.26
CA GLN A 172 -8.20 -9.94 22.22
C GLN A 172 -7.10 -8.87 22.28
N VAL A 173 -6.36 -8.71 21.19
CA VAL A 173 -5.40 -7.63 20.98
C VAL A 173 -6.16 -6.35 20.63
N LEU A 174 -5.77 -5.22 21.20
CA LEU A 174 -6.19 -3.90 20.75
C LEU A 174 -5.46 -3.58 19.45
N MET A 175 -6.23 -3.35 18.39
CA MET A 175 -5.73 -3.00 17.05
C MET A 175 -6.11 -1.55 16.74
N VAL A 176 -5.14 -0.66 16.67
CA VAL A 176 -5.31 0.72 16.22
C VAL A 176 -4.88 0.78 14.77
N ARG A 177 -5.81 1.18 13.90
CA ARG A 177 -5.61 1.17 12.45
C ARG A 177 -5.55 2.59 11.91
N PRO A 178 -4.42 3.02 11.36
CA PRO A 178 -4.32 4.32 10.70
C PRO A 178 -5.33 4.46 9.57
N ALA A 179 -6.00 5.61 9.50
CA ALA A 179 -7.01 5.88 8.48
C ALA A 179 -6.42 6.36 7.13
N ILE A 180 -5.10 6.48 7.07
CA ILE A 180 -4.26 6.74 5.88
C ILE A 180 -3.08 5.78 5.91
N ALA A 181 -2.40 5.57 4.78
CA ALA A 181 -1.05 5.00 4.83
C ALA A 181 -0.13 5.98 5.58
N LEU A 182 0.63 5.45 6.54
CA LEU A 182 1.56 6.27 7.33
C LEU A 182 2.64 6.87 6.42
N PRO A 183 3.07 8.14 6.65
CA PRO A 183 4.07 8.79 5.81
C PRO A 183 5.40 8.01 5.79
N GLU A 184 5.93 7.77 4.61
CA GLU A 184 7.17 7.02 4.40
C GLU A 184 8.39 7.70 5.04
N GLY A 185 9.19 6.92 5.74
CA GLY A 185 10.41 7.38 6.42
C GLY A 185 10.17 8.17 7.70
N HIS A 186 8.92 8.45 8.08
CA HIS A 186 8.59 9.22 9.28
C HIS A 186 8.62 8.35 10.55
N ARG A 187 8.90 9.00 11.67
CA ARG A 187 8.83 8.40 12.99
C ARG A 187 7.48 8.71 13.64
N ILE A 188 6.79 7.69 14.10
CA ILE A 188 5.49 7.79 14.75
C ILE A 188 5.65 7.49 16.25
N VAL A 189 5.13 8.36 17.09
CA VAL A 189 5.00 8.12 18.54
C VAL A 189 3.56 7.72 18.84
N VAL A 190 3.42 6.60 19.51
CA VAL A 190 2.13 6.07 19.98
C VAL A 190 1.97 6.38 21.45
N VAL A 191 0.81 6.92 21.83
CA VAL A 191 0.46 7.20 23.23
C VAL A 191 -0.92 6.63 23.52
N MET A 192 -1.03 5.86 24.60
CA MET A 192 -2.30 5.39 25.17
C MET A 192 -2.46 5.98 26.57
N ARG A 193 -3.62 6.60 26.85
CA ARG A 193 -3.87 7.28 28.11
C ARG A 193 -5.31 7.13 28.57
N ASN A 194 -5.55 7.27 29.88
CA ASN A 194 -6.90 7.32 30.48
C ASN A 194 -7.79 6.13 30.08
N LEU A 195 -7.19 4.93 29.92
CA LEU A 195 -7.88 3.72 29.55
C LEU A 195 -8.74 3.21 30.73
N LEU A 196 -9.94 2.73 30.44
CA LEU A 196 -10.90 2.25 31.42
C LEU A 196 -11.27 0.77 31.18
N ASP A 197 -11.53 0.07 32.29
CA ASP A 197 -12.10 -1.28 32.26
C ASP A 197 -13.63 -1.28 32.11
N ALA A 198 -14.21 -2.50 32.05
CA ALA A 198 -15.66 -2.68 31.93
C ALA A 198 -16.48 -2.14 33.11
N ASP A 199 -15.86 -1.90 34.27
CA ASP A 199 -16.51 -1.27 35.43
C ASP A 199 -16.32 0.27 35.45
N GLY A 200 -15.53 0.81 34.52
CA GLY A 200 -15.18 2.23 34.42
C GLY A 200 -14.03 2.63 35.34
N ASN A 201 -13.27 1.69 35.85
CA ASN A 201 -12.08 2.00 36.62
C ASN A 201 -10.89 2.24 35.69
N PRO A 202 -9.95 3.17 36.06
CA PRO A 202 -8.72 3.36 35.32
C PRO A 202 -7.87 2.08 35.27
N ILE A 203 -7.39 1.72 34.10
CA ILE A 203 -6.40 0.64 33.93
C ILE A 203 -5.02 1.23 34.23
N PRO A 204 -4.30 0.72 35.24
CA PRO A 204 -2.99 1.26 35.61
C PRO A 204 -1.94 0.90 34.54
N ALA A 205 -0.98 1.79 34.31
CA ALA A 205 0.19 1.50 33.49
C ALA A 205 0.91 0.23 33.98
N THR A 206 1.51 -0.50 33.04
CA THR A 206 2.29 -1.71 33.36
C THR A 206 3.48 -1.37 34.28
N GLU A 207 3.96 -2.37 35.02
CA GLU A 207 5.14 -2.18 35.91
C GLU A 207 6.37 -1.75 35.10
N ALA A 208 6.58 -2.35 33.94
CA ALA A 208 7.68 -2.02 33.03
C ALA A 208 7.59 -0.57 32.54
N PHE A 209 6.40 -0.10 32.14
CA PHE A 209 6.26 1.31 31.70
C PHE A 209 6.41 2.29 32.86
N ARG A 210 5.91 1.96 34.07
CA ARG A 210 6.16 2.79 35.29
C ARG A 210 7.63 2.89 35.62
N ALA A 211 8.39 1.78 35.53
CA ALA A 211 9.84 1.79 35.75
C ALA A 211 10.55 2.74 34.74
N THR A 212 10.02 2.87 33.54
CA THR A 212 10.46 3.82 32.52
C THR A 212 10.20 5.27 32.95
N LEU A 213 8.99 5.58 33.42
CA LEU A 213 8.63 6.91 33.92
C LEU A 213 9.48 7.32 35.13
N ASP A 214 9.81 6.38 36.01
CA ASP A 214 10.66 6.59 37.19
C ASP A 214 12.16 6.61 36.87
N ASN A 215 12.55 6.47 35.60
CA ASN A 215 13.92 6.38 35.09
C ASN A 215 14.74 5.27 35.79
N THR A 216 14.10 4.16 36.09
CA THR A 216 14.69 2.96 36.72
C THR A 216 14.83 1.78 35.75
N THR A 217 14.64 2.04 34.44
CA THR A 217 14.64 1.02 33.38
C THR A 217 16.05 0.47 33.16
N GLU A 218 16.15 -0.84 33.05
CA GLU A 218 17.35 -1.55 32.60
C GLU A 218 17.06 -2.19 31.21
N PRO A 219 17.96 -2.14 30.24
CA PRO A 219 19.29 -1.50 30.29
C PRO A 219 19.23 0.04 30.17
N PRO A 220 20.32 0.77 30.56
CA PRO A 220 20.36 2.24 30.52
C PRO A 220 20.08 2.85 29.12
N GLU A 221 20.40 2.14 28.05
CA GLU A 221 20.18 2.55 26.66
C GLU A 221 18.69 2.69 26.36
N ARG A 222 17.85 1.83 26.95
CA ARG A 222 16.40 1.92 26.84
C ARG A 222 15.85 3.19 27.47
N GLY A 223 16.46 3.65 28.59
CA GLY A 223 16.09 4.90 29.24
C GLY A 223 16.31 6.12 28.34
N SER A 224 17.33 6.12 27.47
CA SER A 224 17.56 7.22 26.53
C SER A 224 16.54 7.28 25.38
N ASP A 225 16.10 6.13 24.86
CA ASP A 225 15.03 6.05 23.86
C ASP A 225 13.73 6.62 24.44
N PHE A 226 13.38 6.22 25.65
CA PHE A 226 12.18 6.72 26.32
C PHE A 226 12.24 8.20 26.68
N ALA A 227 13.42 8.75 27.02
CA ALA A 227 13.55 10.18 27.29
C ALA A 227 13.09 11.02 26.07
N ARG A 228 13.39 10.57 24.87
CA ARG A 228 12.93 11.19 23.62
C ARG A 228 11.42 11.04 23.44
N ILE A 229 10.88 9.83 23.58
CA ILE A 229 9.44 9.56 23.48
C ILE A 229 8.66 10.42 24.48
N LEU A 230 9.07 10.46 25.75
CA LEU A 230 8.41 11.25 26.78
C LEU A 230 8.51 12.76 26.55
N ALA A 231 9.59 13.22 25.90
CA ALA A 231 9.71 14.62 25.49
C ALA A 231 8.69 14.98 24.42
N ASP A 232 8.48 14.12 23.42
CA ASP A 232 7.47 14.31 22.37
C ASP A 232 6.05 14.27 22.96
N VAL A 233 5.75 13.31 23.85
CA VAL A 233 4.48 13.22 24.58
C VAL A 233 4.19 14.50 25.39
N THR A 234 5.21 15.03 26.07
CA THR A 234 5.08 16.26 26.85
C THR A 234 4.90 17.49 25.95
N ALA A 235 5.60 17.54 24.81
CA ALA A 235 5.47 18.62 23.83
C ALA A 235 4.05 18.66 23.22
N GLU A 236 3.41 17.50 23.07
CA GLU A 236 2.00 17.36 22.65
C GLU A 236 1.01 17.83 23.74
N GLY A 237 1.49 18.21 24.92
CA GLY A 237 0.67 18.68 26.03
C GLY A 237 0.00 17.56 26.84
N ILE A 238 0.44 16.32 26.70
CA ILE A 238 -0.09 15.16 27.42
C ILE A 238 0.61 15.05 28.79
N ASP A 239 -0.18 14.96 29.86
CA ASP A 239 0.33 14.72 31.21
C ASP A 239 0.78 13.26 31.35
N LEU A 240 2.05 13.05 31.66
CA LEU A 240 2.63 11.72 31.81
C LEU A 240 1.97 10.87 32.91
N SER A 241 1.29 11.50 33.89
CA SER A 241 0.53 10.78 34.93
C SER A 241 -0.74 10.08 34.37
N GLU A 242 -1.21 10.49 33.19
CA GLU A 242 -2.37 9.91 32.52
C GLU A 242 -1.98 8.77 31.57
N VAL A 243 -0.68 8.63 31.24
CA VAL A 243 -0.21 7.70 30.22
C VAL A 243 -0.20 6.27 30.75
N TYR A 244 -0.91 5.39 30.03
CA TYR A 244 -0.88 3.94 30.22
C TYR A 244 0.36 3.30 29.58
N LEU A 245 0.66 3.69 28.33
CA LEU A 245 1.75 3.16 27.54
C LEU A 245 2.14 4.16 26.44
N ALA A 246 3.45 4.28 26.17
CA ALA A 246 3.95 5.02 25.02
C ALA A 246 5.20 4.33 24.43
N TRP A 247 5.33 4.37 23.11
CA TRP A 247 6.49 3.87 22.36
C TRP A 247 6.58 4.56 21.01
N ASP A 248 7.60 4.25 20.24
CA ASP A 248 7.77 4.78 18.89
C ASP A 248 8.14 3.71 17.88
N PHE A 249 7.93 4.04 16.61
CA PHE A 249 8.41 3.25 15.48
C PHE A 249 8.65 4.14 14.26
N THR A 250 9.52 3.65 13.36
CA THR A 250 9.85 4.32 12.10
C THR A 250 9.18 3.60 10.94
N VAL A 251 8.47 4.34 10.09
CA VAL A 251 7.87 3.82 8.84
C VAL A 251 8.99 3.59 7.82
N ALA A 252 8.88 2.54 7.03
CA ALA A 252 9.84 2.23 5.98
C ALA A 252 9.93 3.35 4.94
N SER A 253 11.12 3.55 4.40
CA SER A 253 11.35 4.53 3.33
C SER A 253 10.84 4.05 1.97
N THR A 254 10.69 4.99 1.04
CA THR A 254 10.40 4.73 -0.38
C THR A 254 11.36 3.70 -0.98
N GLU A 255 12.65 3.81 -0.68
CA GLU A 255 13.68 2.89 -1.16
C GLU A 255 13.48 1.47 -0.63
N SER A 256 13.01 1.33 0.60
CA SER A 256 12.73 0.03 1.20
C SER A 256 11.46 -0.61 0.63
N LEU A 257 10.40 0.18 0.42
CA LEU A 257 9.10 -0.30 -0.04
C LEU A 257 9.12 -0.66 -1.54
N SER A 258 9.47 0.30 -2.39
CA SER A 258 9.35 0.20 -3.85
C SER A 258 10.69 0.02 -4.57
N GLY A 259 11.83 0.15 -3.89
CA GLY A 259 13.15 0.16 -4.51
C GLY A 259 13.46 -1.07 -5.36
N ARG A 260 12.97 -2.27 -4.98
CA ARG A 260 13.14 -3.49 -5.79
C ARG A 260 12.41 -3.37 -7.13
N ALA A 261 11.16 -2.93 -7.13
CA ALA A 261 10.36 -2.77 -8.35
C ALA A 261 10.97 -1.69 -9.27
N LEU A 262 11.42 -0.56 -8.69
CA LEU A 262 12.07 0.51 -9.43
C LEU A 262 13.39 0.08 -10.05
N ALA A 263 14.25 -0.65 -9.32
CA ALA A 263 15.50 -1.19 -9.83
C ALA A 263 15.28 -2.18 -10.99
N MET A 264 14.30 -3.08 -10.85
CA MET A 264 13.90 -4.00 -11.91
C MET A 264 13.40 -3.26 -13.15
N ARG A 265 12.50 -2.29 -12.97
CA ARG A 265 12.02 -1.42 -14.05
C ARG A 265 13.17 -0.76 -14.79
N ASP A 266 14.03 -0.07 -14.06
CA ASP A 266 15.11 0.73 -14.66
C ASP A 266 16.10 -0.16 -15.42
N ALA A 267 16.49 -1.30 -14.85
CA ALA A 267 17.36 -2.26 -15.52
C ALA A 267 16.71 -2.88 -16.77
N ALA A 268 15.43 -3.25 -16.68
CA ALA A 268 14.70 -3.86 -17.78
C ALA A 268 14.48 -2.89 -18.95
N TYR A 269 14.08 -1.64 -18.68
CA TYR A 269 13.87 -0.63 -19.72
C TYR A 269 15.19 -0.13 -20.30
N ALA A 270 16.27 -0.02 -19.51
CA ALA A 270 17.59 0.30 -20.04
C ALA A 270 18.10 -0.78 -21.01
N ALA A 271 17.86 -2.06 -20.70
CA ALA A 271 18.21 -3.17 -21.58
C ALA A 271 17.35 -3.21 -22.85
N LEU A 272 16.06 -2.88 -22.75
CA LEU A 272 15.10 -2.86 -23.85
C LEU A 272 15.37 -1.70 -24.82
N GLY A 273 15.73 -0.52 -24.30
CA GLY A 273 15.91 0.71 -25.08
C GLY A 273 14.63 1.10 -25.84
N ASP A 274 14.81 1.56 -27.09
CA ASP A 274 13.69 1.97 -27.97
C ASP A 274 13.00 0.80 -28.68
N THR A 275 13.31 -0.46 -28.32
CA THR A 275 12.69 -1.63 -28.92
C THR A 275 11.38 -2.01 -28.21
N ALA A 276 10.69 -3.01 -28.72
CA ALA A 276 9.58 -3.67 -28.04
C ALA A 276 10.04 -5.04 -27.50
N PRO A 277 9.41 -5.55 -26.43
CA PRO A 277 9.62 -6.93 -25.99
C PRO A 277 9.40 -7.93 -27.15
N ALA A 278 10.18 -9.00 -27.19
CA ALA A 278 9.91 -10.10 -28.12
C ALA A 278 8.60 -10.79 -27.72
N PHE A 279 7.80 -11.19 -28.70
CA PHE A 279 6.54 -11.89 -28.43
C PHE A 279 6.22 -12.92 -29.53
N THR A 280 5.39 -13.89 -29.16
CA THR A 280 4.90 -14.94 -30.07
C THR A 280 3.40 -15.03 -29.96
N VAL A 281 2.70 -14.99 -31.09
CA VAL A 281 1.27 -15.29 -31.18
C VAL A 281 1.10 -16.79 -31.33
N THR A 282 0.31 -17.41 -30.45
CA THR A 282 0.04 -18.85 -30.49
C THR A 282 -1.21 -19.19 -31.28
N ASP A 283 -2.25 -18.37 -31.14
CA ASP A 283 -3.49 -18.52 -31.90
C ASP A 283 -4.26 -17.20 -32.04
N THR A 284 -5.13 -17.16 -33.01
CA THR A 284 -6.09 -16.07 -33.26
C THR A 284 -7.46 -16.62 -33.59
N LEU A 285 -8.52 -15.97 -33.09
CA LEU A 285 -9.90 -16.33 -33.40
C LEU A 285 -10.71 -15.06 -33.73
N ASP A 286 -11.20 -14.97 -34.95
CA ASP A 286 -12.06 -13.86 -35.42
C ASP A 286 -13.53 -14.17 -35.19
N SER A 287 -14.25 -13.19 -34.65
CA SER A 287 -15.71 -13.09 -34.72
C SER A 287 -16.11 -12.13 -35.87
N GLU A 288 -17.37 -11.69 -35.89
CA GLU A 288 -17.83 -10.67 -36.85
C GLU A 288 -17.23 -9.29 -36.54
N THR A 289 -16.97 -8.98 -35.26
CA THR A 289 -16.60 -7.65 -34.78
C THR A 289 -15.23 -7.61 -34.10
N THR A 290 -14.74 -8.72 -33.55
CA THR A 290 -13.55 -8.77 -32.71
C THR A 290 -12.61 -9.88 -33.15
N ARG A 291 -11.35 -9.75 -32.74
CA ARG A 291 -10.31 -10.78 -32.77
C ARG A 291 -9.81 -11.07 -31.36
N VAL A 292 -9.86 -12.34 -30.98
CA VAL A 292 -9.13 -12.86 -29.81
C VAL A 292 -7.74 -13.26 -30.25
N ILE A 293 -6.72 -12.85 -29.50
CA ILE A 293 -5.31 -13.18 -29.77
C ILE A 293 -4.68 -13.69 -28.48
N ASN A 294 -4.13 -14.90 -28.53
CA ASN A 294 -3.35 -15.46 -27.43
C ASN A 294 -1.88 -15.57 -27.85
N GLY A 295 -1.00 -15.47 -26.85
CA GLY A 295 0.43 -15.59 -27.09
C GLY A 295 1.25 -15.46 -25.82
N THR A 296 2.56 -15.28 -26.01
CA THR A 296 3.52 -15.06 -24.95
C THR A 296 4.46 -13.91 -25.32
N TYR A 297 5.08 -13.31 -24.32
CA TYR A 297 6.10 -12.29 -24.50
C TYR A 297 7.21 -12.45 -23.47
N GLU A 298 8.40 -11.93 -23.81
CA GLU A 298 9.58 -12.04 -23.00
C GLU A 298 9.73 -10.80 -22.10
N VAL A 299 9.96 -11.04 -20.82
CA VAL A 299 10.25 -10.04 -19.80
C VAL A 299 11.57 -10.39 -19.14
N PRO A 300 12.46 -9.44 -18.80
CA PRO A 300 13.66 -9.75 -18.01
C PRO A 300 13.30 -10.48 -16.74
N ASN A 301 13.94 -11.62 -16.49
CA ASN A 301 13.66 -12.47 -15.32
C ASN A 301 14.61 -12.14 -14.18
N PHE A 302 14.06 -11.71 -13.06
CA PHE A 302 14.81 -11.45 -11.83
C PHE A 302 14.56 -12.54 -10.77
N LEU A 303 13.66 -13.47 -11.05
CA LEU A 303 13.39 -14.62 -10.17
C LEU A 303 14.44 -15.72 -10.38
N SER A 304 14.68 -16.49 -9.34
CA SER A 304 15.47 -17.72 -9.41
C SER A 304 14.79 -18.77 -10.29
N GLY A 305 15.53 -19.76 -10.75
CA GLY A 305 15.01 -20.83 -11.60
C GLY A 305 14.27 -20.31 -12.84
N ASP A 306 13.12 -20.88 -13.14
CA ASP A 306 12.25 -20.48 -14.25
C ASP A 306 11.19 -19.43 -13.86
N GLY A 307 11.26 -18.92 -12.63
CA GLY A 307 10.28 -17.97 -12.09
C GLY A 307 8.92 -18.58 -11.74
N SER A 308 8.78 -19.91 -11.73
CA SER A 308 7.56 -20.60 -11.29
C SER A 308 7.28 -20.39 -9.79
N PRO A 309 6.07 -20.69 -9.27
CA PRO A 309 5.77 -20.60 -7.84
C PRO A 309 6.79 -21.34 -6.96
N GLY A 310 7.22 -20.69 -5.88
CA GLY A 310 8.31 -21.17 -5.01
C GLY A 310 9.67 -20.54 -5.30
N ASN A 311 9.82 -19.74 -6.37
CA ASN A 311 11.02 -18.97 -6.64
C ASN A 311 10.95 -17.56 -6.05
N THR A 312 12.12 -17.02 -5.65
CA THR A 312 12.28 -15.69 -5.08
C THR A 312 13.20 -14.84 -5.97
N LEU A 313 13.23 -13.54 -5.77
CA LEU A 313 14.16 -12.64 -6.45
C LEU A 313 15.62 -13.02 -6.15
N LEU A 314 16.46 -12.96 -7.17
CA LEU A 314 17.90 -12.98 -7.01
C LEU A 314 18.36 -11.58 -6.62
N LEU A 315 19.04 -11.47 -5.47
CA LEU A 315 19.45 -10.19 -4.91
C LEU A 315 20.99 -10.08 -4.89
N ASP A 316 21.48 -8.86 -5.09
CA ASP A 316 22.88 -8.53 -4.84
C ASP A 316 23.17 -8.28 -3.35
N ASP A 317 24.41 -7.90 -3.03
CA ASP A 317 24.84 -7.61 -1.66
C ASP A 317 24.10 -6.39 -1.04
N ALA A 318 23.55 -5.51 -1.87
CA ALA A 318 22.74 -4.37 -1.42
C ALA A 318 21.25 -4.73 -1.24
N GLY A 319 20.84 -5.96 -1.57
CA GLY A 319 19.45 -6.41 -1.51
C GLY A 319 18.60 -5.98 -2.70
N LEU A 320 19.22 -5.51 -3.79
CA LEU A 320 18.53 -5.13 -5.02
C LEU A 320 18.45 -6.31 -5.99
N PRO A 321 17.35 -6.44 -6.77
CA PRO A 321 17.18 -7.51 -7.73
C PRO A 321 18.21 -7.48 -8.86
N VAL A 322 18.74 -8.65 -9.17
CA VAL A 322 19.66 -8.86 -10.30
C VAL A 322 19.04 -9.81 -11.32
N LEU A 323 19.36 -9.57 -12.60
CA LEU A 323 18.90 -10.41 -13.69
C LEU A 323 19.38 -11.85 -13.50
N ASN A 324 18.50 -12.82 -13.70
CA ASN A 324 18.85 -14.23 -13.63
C ASN A 324 19.83 -14.60 -14.76
N PRO A 325 21.09 -14.96 -14.45
CA PRO A 325 22.10 -15.24 -15.48
C PRO A 325 21.87 -16.56 -16.21
N GLU A 326 21.16 -17.51 -15.59
CA GLU A 326 20.88 -18.83 -16.16
C GLU A 326 19.64 -18.81 -17.04
N GLN A 327 18.65 -17.99 -16.67
CA GLN A 327 17.38 -17.86 -17.37
C GLN A 327 16.95 -16.37 -17.44
N PRO A 328 17.60 -15.58 -18.32
CA PRO A 328 17.47 -14.12 -18.30
C PRO A 328 16.12 -13.59 -18.79
N ALA A 329 15.25 -14.45 -19.31
CA ALA A 329 13.93 -14.08 -19.77
C ALA A 329 12.84 -14.93 -19.07
N TYR A 330 11.82 -14.24 -18.56
CA TYR A 330 10.56 -14.82 -18.12
C TYR A 330 9.56 -14.77 -19.27
N THR A 331 8.92 -15.89 -19.60
CA THR A 331 7.93 -15.96 -20.65
C THR A 331 6.53 -15.76 -20.08
N ALA A 332 6.00 -14.54 -20.20
CA ALA A 332 4.68 -14.19 -19.71
C ALA A 332 3.60 -14.47 -20.77
N PRO A 333 2.44 -15.06 -20.42
CA PRO A 333 1.34 -15.22 -21.34
C PRO A 333 0.57 -13.91 -21.51
N PHE A 334 -0.09 -13.73 -22.66
CA PHE A 334 -1.08 -12.68 -22.86
C PHE A 334 -2.33 -13.18 -23.58
N ARG A 335 -3.45 -12.52 -23.29
CA ARG A 335 -4.72 -12.65 -24.04
C ARG A 335 -5.23 -11.25 -24.35
N CYS A 336 -5.62 -11.02 -25.60
CA CYS A 336 -6.24 -9.80 -26.06
C CYS A 336 -7.59 -10.09 -26.74
N VAL A 337 -8.59 -9.24 -26.53
CA VAL A 337 -9.84 -9.17 -27.30
C VAL A 337 -9.90 -7.78 -27.93
N LEU A 338 -9.78 -7.69 -29.25
CA LEU A 338 -9.58 -6.42 -29.96
C LEU A 338 -10.64 -6.21 -31.05
N PRO A 339 -11.22 -4.99 -31.19
CA PRO A 339 -12.14 -4.66 -32.27
C PRO A 339 -11.48 -4.74 -33.65
N LEU A 340 -12.13 -5.36 -34.63
CA LEU A 340 -11.64 -5.43 -35.99
C LEU A 340 -11.73 -4.07 -36.75
N SER A 341 -12.41 -3.07 -36.17
CA SER A 341 -12.41 -1.69 -36.68
C SER A 341 -11.03 -1.07 -36.74
N GLY A 342 -10.14 -1.46 -35.82
CA GLY A 342 -8.74 -1.03 -35.75
C GLY A 342 -8.52 0.33 -35.12
N ASN A 343 -7.26 0.59 -34.73
CA ASN A 343 -6.77 1.83 -34.12
C ASN A 343 -7.54 2.22 -32.85
N MET A 344 -7.83 1.24 -31.98
CA MET A 344 -8.61 1.44 -30.76
C MET A 344 -7.73 1.63 -29.54
N PRO A 345 -8.13 2.48 -28.57
CA PRO A 345 -7.52 2.48 -27.26
C PRO A 345 -7.58 1.08 -26.65
N THR A 346 -6.58 0.71 -25.85
CA THR A 346 -6.50 -0.64 -25.30
C THR A 346 -6.33 -0.60 -23.77
N ILE A 347 -7.15 -1.37 -23.09
CA ILE A 347 -7.13 -1.58 -21.65
C ILE A 347 -6.11 -2.66 -21.34
N VAL A 348 -5.17 -2.39 -20.43
CA VAL A 348 -4.45 -3.42 -19.70
C VAL A 348 -5.31 -3.79 -18.49
N PHE A 349 -5.65 -5.06 -18.37
CA PHE A 349 -6.58 -5.55 -17.36
C PHE A 349 -5.89 -6.39 -16.29
N GLY A 350 -6.06 -6.00 -15.01
CA GLY A 350 -5.69 -6.77 -13.82
C GLY A 350 -6.86 -7.66 -13.37
N HIS A 351 -6.60 -8.95 -13.22
CA HIS A 351 -7.62 -9.95 -12.87
C HIS A 351 -7.96 -9.99 -11.37
N GLY A 352 -9.10 -10.59 -11.02
CA GLY A 352 -9.52 -10.77 -9.62
C GLY A 352 -8.75 -11.87 -8.89
N LEU A 353 -9.11 -12.09 -7.62
CA LEU A 353 -8.42 -12.94 -6.65
C LEU A 353 -8.06 -14.31 -7.24
N LEU A 354 -6.75 -14.61 -7.22
CA LEU A 354 -6.19 -15.89 -7.70
C LEU A 354 -6.73 -16.33 -9.08
N GLY A 355 -7.09 -15.34 -9.91
CA GLY A 355 -7.58 -15.53 -11.27
C GLY A 355 -6.47 -15.75 -12.30
N ASN A 356 -6.75 -15.44 -13.54
CA ASN A 356 -5.79 -15.48 -14.64
C ASN A 356 -6.23 -14.57 -15.79
N LEU A 357 -5.37 -14.43 -16.79
CA LEU A 357 -5.60 -13.61 -17.99
C LEU A 357 -6.90 -13.92 -18.75
N GLY A 358 -7.53 -15.09 -18.55
CA GLY A 358 -8.82 -15.44 -19.16
C GLY A 358 -9.97 -14.53 -18.71
N GLN A 359 -9.84 -13.84 -17.57
CA GLN A 359 -10.85 -12.88 -17.11
C GLN A 359 -10.97 -11.62 -17.99
N VAL A 360 -10.03 -11.40 -18.92
CA VAL A 360 -10.16 -10.41 -20.01
C VAL A 360 -11.51 -10.55 -20.76
N ASP A 361 -12.02 -11.77 -20.88
CA ASP A 361 -13.30 -12.04 -21.55
C ASP A 361 -14.50 -11.34 -20.89
N GLY A 362 -14.42 -11.04 -19.57
CA GLY A 362 -15.45 -10.27 -18.84
C GLY A 362 -15.59 -8.82 -19.31
N LEU A 363 -14.56 -8.25 -19.95
CA LEU A 363 -14.59 -6.90 -20.54
C LEU A 363 -14.71 -6.92 -22.07
N SER A 364 -14.94 -8.08 -22.69
CA SER A 364 -15.04 -8.21 -24.15
C SER A 364 -16.15 -7.35 -24.78
N PHE A 365 -17.19 -6.98 -23.99
CA PHE A 365 -18.24 -6.08 -24.42
C PHE A 365 -17.71 -4.74 -24.94
N ALA A 366 -16.60 -4.22 -24.36
CA ALA A 366 -15.98 -2.98 -24.82
C ALA A 366 -15.41 -3.12 -26.23
N ALA A 367 -14.84 -4.29 -26.55
CA ALA A 367 -14.36 -4.62 -27.88
C ALA A 367 -15.51 -4.89 -28.87
N ASP A 368 -16.54 -5.62 -28.45
CA ASP A 368 -17.73 -5.93 -29.28
C ASP A 368 -18.49 -4.66 -29.67
N MET A 369 -18.54 -3.67 -28.77
CA MET A 369 -19.13 -2.36 -29.05
C MET A 369 -18.19 -1.43 -29.85
N GLY A 370 -16.94 -1.83 -30.10
CA GLY A 370 -15.96 -1.03 -30.82
C GLY A 370 -15.49 0.21 -30.05
N LEU A 371 -15.46 0.15 -28.71
CA LEU A 371 -15.08 1.26 -27.83
C LEU A 371 -13.61 1.18 -27.40
N ALA A 372 -13.13 -0.01 -27.02
CA ALA A 372 -11.74 -0.26 -26.61
C ALA A 372 -11.38 -1.73 -26.83
N GLY A 373 -10.10 -2.02 -27.05
CA GLY A 373 -9.55 -3.36 -26.91
C GLY A 373 -9.22 -3.65 -25.44
N VAL A 374 -9.10 -4.93 -25.09
CA VAL A 374 -8.69 -5.37 -23.75
C VAL A 374 -7.59 -6.41 -23.88
N CYS A 375 -6.49 -6.25 -23.16
CA CYS A 375 -5.39 -7.21 -23.05
C CYS A 375 -5.07 -7.46 -21.58
N GLY A 376 -4.69 -8.67 -21.22
CA GLY A 376 -4.25 -9.02 -19.87
C GLY A 376 -3.13 -10.04 -19.87
N THR A 377 -2.45 -10.12 -18.75
CA THR A 377 -1.44 -11.14 -18.39
C THR A 377 -1.75 -11.66 -17.01
N ASP A 378 -1.13 -12.75 -16.59
CA ASP A 378 -1.28 -13.26 -15.23
C ASP A 378 -0.54 -12.35 -14.22
N GLU A 379 -1.22 -11.97 -13.14
CA GLU A 379 -0.64 -11.29 -11.97
C GLU A 379 0.05 -12.34 -11.10
N ILE A 380 1.26 -12.74 -11.53
CA ILE A 380 2.02 -13.81 -10.86
C ILE A 380 2.34 -13.42 -9.40
N GLY A 381 2.36 -14.41 -8.53
CA GLY A 381 2.33 -14.24 -7.07
C GLY A 381 0.92 -14.35 -6.52
N MET A 382 -0.09 -13.89 -7.29
CA MET A 382 -1.51 -13.92 -6.92
C MET A 382 -2.40 -14.44 -8.07
N SER A 383 -1.88 -15.34 -8.90
CA SER A 383 -2.62 -15.98 -10.00
C SER A 383 -3.02 -17.42 -9.65
N THR A 384 -3.85 -18.02 -10.50
CA THR A 384 -4.28 -19.43 -10.33
C THR A 384 -3.11 -20.39 -10.18
N SER A 385 -1.97 -20.11 -10.83
CA SER A 385 -0.78 -20.95 -10.73
C SER A 385 -0.12 -20.92 -9.36
N ASP A 386 -0.37 -19.87 -8.56
CA ASP A 386 0.25 -19.66 -7.25
C ASP A 386 -0.52 -20.36 -6.10
N VAL A 387 -1.78 -20.77 -6.32
CA VAL A 387 -2.65 -21.36 -5.30
C VAL A 387 -2.01 -22.54 -4.54
N PRO A 388 -1.35 -23.52 -5.19
CA PRO A 388 -0.71 -24.61 -4.45
C PRO A 388 0.44 -24.14 -3.55
N ASN A 389 1.20 -23.11 -3.99
CA ASN A 389 2.28 -22.54 -3.18
C ASN A 389 1.75 -21.71 -2.03
N LEU A 390 0.66 -20.96 -2.25
CA LEU A 390 -0.02 -20.19 -1.20
C LEU A 390 -0.46 -21.10 -0.05
N ALA A 391 -1.03 -22.28 -0.34
CA ALA A 391 -1.40 -23.26 0.69
C ALA A 391 -0.18 -23.75 1.49
N LYS A 392 1.01 -23.89 0.87
CA LYS A 392 2.28 -24.18 1.55
C LYS A 392 2.69 -23.01 2.45
N ILE A 393 2.66 -21.79 1.94
CA ILE A 393 3.02 -20.56 2.66
C ILE A 393 2.17 -20.40 3.92
N LEU A 394 0.86 -20.65 3.85
CA LEU A 394 -0.04 -20.52 5.00
C LEU A 394 0.24 -21.54 6.13
N ASN A 395 0.93 -22.65 5.84
CA ASN A 395 1.39 -23.58 6.86
C ASN A 395 2.73 -23.15 7.49
N ASP A 396 3.56 -22.41 6.75
CA ASP A 396 4.84 -21.86 7.22
C ASP A 396 5.14 -20.55 6.52
N LEU A 397 4.85 -19.44 7.20
CA LEU A 397 5.00 -18.08 6.66
C LEU A 397 6.45 -17.68 6.37
N SER A 398 7.46 -18.48 6.76
CA SER A 398 8.85 -18.32 6.32
C SER A 398 9.01 -18.37 4.79
N HIS A 399 8.01 -18.94 4.10
CA HIS A 399 7.95 -19.02 2.64
C HIS A 399 7.25 -17.83 1.97
N PHE A 400 6.80 -16.81 2.73
CA PHE A 400 6.07 -15.68 2.15
C PHE A 400 6.86 -14.85 1.12
N PRO A 401 8.20 -14.74 1.18
CA PRO A 401 9.00 -14.13 0.12
C PRO A 401 8.74 -14.73 -1.27
N GLU A 402 8.41 -16.03 -1.37
CA GLU A 402 8.10 -16.71 -2.64
C GLU A 402 6.87 -16.10 -3.35
N GLN A 403 5.91 -15.57 -2.58
CA GLN A 403 4.74 -14.87 -3.12
C GLN A 403 5.06 -13.40 -3.42
N ALA A 404 5.60 -12.67 -2.44
CA ALA A 404 5.86 -11.25 -2.54
C ALA A 404 6.81 -10.91 -3.71
N ASP A 405 7.88 -11.66 -3.87
CA ASP A 405 8.87 -11.44 -4.93
C ASP A 405 8.31 -11.73 -6.33
N ARG A 406 7.41 -12.72 -6.45
CA ARG A 406 6.71 -12.98 -7.71
C ARG A 406 5.72 -11.85 -8.06
N MET A 407 5.07 -11.23 -7.05
CA MET A 407 4.21 -10.06 -7.29
C MET A 407 5.02 -8.89 -7.86
N VAL A 408 6.24 -8.65 -7.36
CA VAL A 408 7.14 -7.61 -7.91
C VAL A 408 7.49 -7.91 -9.38
N GLN A 409 7.80 -9.16 -9.74
CA GLN A 409 8.00 -9.55 -11.14
C GLN A 409 6.71 -9.38 -11.96
N GLY A 410 5.53 -9.63 -11.37
CA GLY A 410 4.21 -9.42 -11.97
C GLY A 410 3.97 -7.97 -12.37
N ILE A 411 4.38 -7.02 -11.54
CA ILE A 411 4.34 -5.58 -11.85
C ILE A 411 5.15 -5.29 -13.14
N LEU A 412 6.36 -5.81 -13.25
CA LEU A 412 7.19 -5.64 -14.45
C LEU A 412 6.54 -6.30 -15.69
N ASN A 413 5.92 -7.47 -15.52
CA ASN A 413 5.22 -8.15 -16.61
C ASN A 413 4.09 -7.27 -17.17
N GLN A 414 3.27 -6.65 -16.32
CA GLN A 414 2.20 -5.73 -16.76
C GLN A 414 2.77 -4.51 -17.49
N GLN A 415 3.88 -3.93 -17.01
CA GLN A 415 4.55 -2.81 -17.69
C GLN A 415 5.05 -3.21 -19.09
N PHE A 416 5.60 -4.40 -19.25
CA PHE A 416 6.07 -4.90 -20.54
C PHE A 416 4.92 -5.22 -21.52
N LEU A 417 3.76 -5.65 -21.02
CA LEU A 417 2.54 -5.74 -21.83
C LEU A 417 2.10 -4.34 -22.31
N GLY A 418 2.11 -3.34 -21.44
CA GLY A 418 1.85 -1.94 -21.81
C GLY A 418 2.83 -1.43 -22.87
N ARG A 419 4.12 -1.76 -22.75
CA ARG A 419 5.14 -1.42 -23.76
C ARG A 419 4.85 -2.06 -25.12
N LEU A 420 4.37 -3.29 -25.15
CA LEU A 420 3.96 -3.96 -26.41
C LEU A 420 2.78 -3.26 -27.09
N LEU A 421 1.86 -2.72 -26.30
CA LEU A 421 0.70 -1.95 -26.80
C LEU A 421 1.13 -0.58 -27.33
N ASN A 422 2.05 0.12 -26.63
CA ASN A 422 2.46 1.49 -26.96
C ASN A 422 3.55 1.57 -28.02
N SER A 423 4.33 0.50 -28.24
CA SER A 423 5.40 0.52 -29.22
C SER A 423 4.88 0.27 -30.65
N PRO A 424 5.24 1.13 -31.63
CA PRO A 424 4.96 0.84 -33.04
C PRO A 424 5.60 -0.46 -33.56
N ARG A 425 6.67 -0.93 -32.85
CA ARG A 425 7.36 -2.19 -33.13
C ARG A 425 6.80 -3.37 -32.33
N GLY A 426 5.83 -3.11 -31.43
CA GLY A 426 5.12 -4.11 -30.64
C GLY A 426 3.96 -4.72 -31.43
N PHE A 427 2.82 -4.84 -30.76
CA PHE A 427 1.64 -5.48 -31.34
C PHE A 427 1.17 -4.82 -32.64
N ALA A 428 1.18 -3.48 -32.72
CA ALA A 428 0.77 -2.74 -33.94
C ALA A 428 1.56 -3.15 -35.20
N GLY A 429 2.83 -3.54 -35.03
CA GLY A 429 3.70 -3.98 -36.14
C GLY A 429 3.43 -5.39 -36.64
N SER A 430 2.68 -6.22 -35.89
CA SER A 430 2.44 -7.62 -36.24
C SER A 430 1.19 -7.81 -37.11
N PRO A 431 1.25 -8.62 -38.19
CA PRO A 431 0.06 -8.93 -38.99
C PRO A 431 -1.10 -9.56 -38.21
N ALA A 432 -0.81 -10.30 -37.11
CA ALA A 432 -1.86 -10.85 -36.24
C ALA A 432 -2.70 -9.77 -35.57
N PHE A 433 -2.11 -8.60 -35.34
CA PHE A 433 -2.75 -7.42 -34.74
C PHE A 433 -3.19 -6.38 -35.78
N GLN A 434 -3.41 -6.79 -37.02
CA GLN A 434 -3.91 -5.93 -38.11
C GLN A 434 -5.20 -6.50 -38.67
N ASN A 435 -6.14 -5.64 -39.07
CA ASN A 435 -7.34 -6.05 -39.75
C ASN A 435 -7.05 -6.38 -41.24
N ALA A 436 -8.06 -6.80 -42.00
CA ALA A 436 -7.92 -7.18 -43.39
C ALA A 436 -7.42 -6.05 -44.33
N ALA A 437 -7.52 -4.78 -43.89
CA ALA A 437 -7.01 -3.62 -44.60
C ALA A 437 -5.56 -3.25 -44.17
N GLY A 438 -4.93 -4.02 -43.27
CA GLY A 438 -3.61 -3.75 -42.75
C GLY A 438 -3.55 -2.63 -41.69
N VAL A 439 -4.70 -2.22 -41.14
CA VAL A 439 -4.78 -1.23 -40.07
C VAL A 439 -4.52 -1.93 -38.74
N PRO A 440 -3.61 -1.41 -37.90
CA PRO A 440 -3.40 -1.96 -36.56
C PRO A 440 -4.69 -1.97 -35.73
N LEU A 441 -4.94 -3.03 -34.96
CA LEU A 441 -6.11 -3.14 -34.09
C LEU A 441 -5.94 -2.26 -32.83
N VAL A 442 -4.70 -2.10 -32.35
CA VAL A 442 -4.34 -1.29 -31.18
C VAL A 442 -3.84 0.10 -31.60
N ALA A 443 -4.25 1.12 -30.86
CA ALA A 443 -3.67 2.46 -30.97
C ALA A 443 -2.45 2.54 -30.03
N ASN A 444 -1.28 2.77 -30.58
CA ASN A 444 0.00 2.71 -29.85
C ASN A 444 0.31 3.95 -28.99
N ASP A 445 -0.67 4.79 -28.72
CA ASP A 445 -0.57 6.00 -27.89
C ASP A 445 -1.73 6.18 -26.91
N ARG A 446 -2.59 5.16 -26.79
CA ARG A 446 -3.81 5.22 -25.98
C ARG A 446 -4.03 3.92 -25.18
N THR A 447 -3.03 3.61 -24.34
CA THR A 447 -3.15 2.50 -23.37
C THR A 447 -3.65 3.05 -22.04
N VAL A 448 -4.60 2.34 -21.43
CA VAL A 448 -5.22 2.66 -20.14
C VAL A 448 -5.27 1.41 -19.27
N PHE A 449 -5.52 1.56 -17.96
CA PHE A 449 -5.53 0.44 -17.02
C PHE A 449 -6.88 0.28 -16.32
N VAL A 450 -7.33 -0.94 -16.18
CA VAL A 450 -8.46 -1.34 -15.32
C VAL A 450 -8.05 -2.55 -14.49
N GLY A 451 -8.22 -2.46 -13.18
CA GLY A 451 -8.09 -3.61 -12.28
C GLY A 451 -9.31 -3.70 -11.37
N ASN A 452 -9.87 -4.88 -11.21
CA ASN A 452 -11.00 -5.10 -10.30
C ASN A 452 -10.60 -6.04 -9.17
N SER A 453 -11.10 -5.78 -7.93
CA SER A 453 -10.81 -6.64 -6.80
C SER A 453 -9.30 -6.72 -6.55
N GLN A 454 -8.68 -7.90 -6.53
CA GLN A 454 -7.22 -8.05 -6.49
C GLN A 454 -6.53 -7.19 -7.55
N GLY A 455 -7.01 -7.18 -8.81
CA GLY A 455 -6.45 -6.30 -9.86
C GLY A 455 -6.53 -4.82 -9.52
N GLY A 456 -7.51 -4.40 -8.68
CA GLY A 456 -7.61 -3.07 -8.09
C GLY A 456 -6.62 -2.85 -6.96
N ILE A 457 -6.29 -3.88 -6.18
CA ILE A 457 -5.32 -3.85 -5.07
C ILE A 457 -3.87 -3.82 -5.60
N LEU A 458 -3.57 -4.55 -6.68
CA LEU A 458 -2.24 -4.60 -7.28
C LEU A 458 -2.03 -3.52 -8.36
N GLY A 459 -3.12 -3.05 -8.97
CA GLY A 459 -3.08 -2.18 -10.13
C GLY A 459 -2.55 -0.78 -9.88
N GLY A 460 -2.70 -0.25 -8.66
CA GLY A 460 -2.07 1.02 -8.27
C GLY A 460 -0.55 0.89 -8.23
N ALA A 461 -0.02 -0.19 -7.65
CA ALA A 461 1.42 -0.48 -7.64
C ALA A 461 1.97 -0.58 -9.08
N ALA A 462 1.31 -1.38 -9.94
CA ALA A 462 1.69 -1.49 -11.34
C ALA A 462 1.62 -0.15 -12.07
N SER A 463 0.68 0.73 -11.71
CA SER A 463 0.52 2.04 -12.33
C SER A 463 1.56 3.05 -11.85
N ALA A 464 1.89 3.08 -10.55
CA ALA A 464 2.80 4.06 -9.96
C ALA A 464 4.22 3.96 -10.55
N VAL A 465 4.71 2.75 -10.82
CA VAL A 465 6.10 2.53 -11.25
C VAL A 465 6.39 2.80 -12.71
N GLY A 466 5.38 3.00 -13.59
CA GLY A 466 5.60 3.04 -15.03
C GLY A 466 4.91 4.17 -15.78
N ASN A 467 5.26 4.32 -17.07
CA ASN A 467 4.78 5.37 -17.96
C ASN A 467 3.84 4.83 -19.07
N GLU A 468 3.48 3.55 -19.05
CA GLU A 468 2.77 2.92 -20.16
C GLU A 468 1.29 3.35 -20.24
N TRP A 469 0.74 3.87 -19.14
CA TRP A 469 -0.60 4.45 -19.07
C TRP A 469 -0.69 5.55 -18.02
N THR A 470 -1.72 6.42 -18.14
CA THR A 470 -2.01 7.50 -17.18
C THR A 470 -3.39 7.39 -16.54
N ASN A 471 -4.41 6.96 -17.30
CA ASN A 471 -5.76 6.83 -16.77
C ASN A 471 -5.98 5.42 -16.22
N VAL A 472 -6.41 5.35 -14.97
CA VAL A 472 -6.48 4.13 -14.16
C VAL A 472 -7.84 4.03 -13.49
N VAL A 473 -8.57 2.96 -13.72
CA VAL A 473 -9.78 2.62 -12.96
C VAL A 473 -9.47 1.43 -12.05
N LEU A 474 -9.64 1.63 -10.75
CA LEU A 474 -9.54 0.58 -9.74
C LEU A 474 -10.94 0.30 -9.21
N GLY A 475 -11.53 -0.82 -9.63
CA GLY A 475 -12.83 -1.27 -9.20
C GLY A 475 -12.72 -2.09 -7.91
N VAL A 476 -13.53 -1.74 -6.92
CA VAL A 476 -13.57 -2.38 -5.59
C VAL A 476 -12.18 -2.66 -5.02
N PRO A 477 -11.29 -1.63 -5.00
CA PRO A 477 -9.90 -1.75 -4.60
C PRO A 477 -9.73 -1.60 -3.09
N GLY A 478 -8.50 -1.79 -2.59
CA GLY A 478 -8.16 -1.50 -1.19
C GLY A 478 -6.66 -1.41 -0.93
N ILE A 479 -6.32 -1.06 0.29
CA ILE A 479 -5.07 -1.25 1.02
C ILE A 479 -5.40 -1.50 2.49
N ASN A 480 -4.65 -2.23 3.27
CA ASN A 480 -3.64 -3.23 2.92
C ASN A 480 -4.20 -4.65 3.18
N TYR A 481 -3.48 -5.69 2.78
CA TYR A 481 -3.96 -7.07 2.98
C TYR A 481 -4.14 -7.43 4.45
N SER A 482 -3.29 -6.98 5.38
CA SER A 482 -3.44 -7.28 6.80
C SER A 482 -4.70 -6.64 7.43
N LEU A 483 -5.20 -5.53 6.87
CA LEU A 483 -6.50 -4.95 7.21
C LEU A 483 -7.64 -5.73 6.57
N LEU A 484 -7.45 -6.13 5.30
CA LEU A 484 -8.49 -6.68 4.45
C LEU A 484 -8.86 -8.13 4.80
N LEU A 485 -7.86 -9.02 4.98
CA LEU A 485 -8.07 -10.47 5.05
C LEU A 485 -9.13 -10.86 6.06
N THR A 486 -9.02 -10.41 7.30
CA THR A 486 -9.96 -10.79 8.38
C THR A 486 -11.38 -10.24 8.20
N ARG A 487 -11.58 -9.32 7.23
CA ARG A 487 -12.87 -8.74 6.88
C ARG A 487 -13.48 -9.32 5.60
N SER A 488 -12.72 -10.12 4.87
CA SER A 488 -13.12 -10.65 3.57
C SER A 488 -13.88 -11.95 3.69
N SER A 489 -14.98 -12.08 2.96
CA SER A 489 -15.70 -13.35 2.80
C SER A 489 -14.89 -14.41 2.03
N ASP A 490 -13.79 -14.03 1.38
CA ASP A 490 -12.88 -14.95 0.69
C ASP A 490 -11.84 -15.58 1.62
N TRP A 491 -11.62 -14.99 2.81
CA TRP A 491 -10.59 -15.43 3.74
C TRP A 491 -10.85 -16.77 4.43
N PRO A 492 -12.08 -17.19 4.80
CA PRO A 492 -12.34 -18.37 5.61
C PRO A 492 -11.71 -19.67 5.08
N GLU A 493 -11.60 -19.86 3.77
CA GLU A 493 -10.97 -21.06 3.20
C GLU A 493 -9.45 -21.08 3.45
N PHE A 494 -8.79 -19.95 3.32
CA PHE A 494 -7.36 -19.75 3.59
C PHE A 494 -7.10 -19.73 5.09
N GLN A 495 -7.96 -19.06 5.85
CA GLN A 495 -7.91 -18.99 7.30
C GLN A 495 -7.94 -20.39 7.93
N ALA A 496 -8.72 -21.32 7.39
CA ALA A 496 -8.79 -22.69 7.89
C ALA A 496 -7.44 -23.44 7.81
N ILE A 497 -6.54 -23.05 6.91
CA ILE A 497 -5.16 -23.56 6.83
C ILE A 497 -4.29 -22.83 7.85
N PHE A 498 -4.35 -21.50 7.84
CA PHE A 498 -3.55 -20.60 8.67
C PHE A 498 -3.81 -20.83 10.18
N ASP A 499 -5.08 -20.91 10.62
CA ASP A 499 -5.44 -21.11 12.02
C ASP A 499 -5.00 -22.49 12.57
N LYS A 500 -4.87 -23.50 11.69
CA LYS A 500 -4.31 -24.80 12.08
C LYS A 500 -2.81 -24.75 12.27
N ALA A 501 -2.12 -23.91 11.50
CA ALA A 501 -0.69 -23.73 11.61
C ALA A 501 -0.31 -22.84 12.80
N TYR A 502 -1.04 -21.73 13.01
CA TYR A 502 -0.80 -20.75 14.07
C TYR A 502 -2.01 -20.72 15.02
N THR A 503 -1.89 -21.38 16.18
CA THR A 503 -3.03 -21.64 17.05
C THR A 503 -3.30 -20.54 18.08
N ASP A 504 -2.29 -19.75 18.46
CA ASP A 504 -2.47 -18.62 19.36
C ASP A 504 -3.08 -17.42 18.60
N PRO A 505 -4.19 -16.82 19.08
CA PRO A 505 -4.83 -15.70 18.37
C PRO A 505 -3.95 -14.45 18.29
N VAL A 506 -3.12 -14.17 19.29
CA VAL A 506 -2.19 -13.01 19.27
C VAL A 506 -1.08 -13.25 18.23
N ASP A 507 -0.57 -14.48 18.16
CA ASP A 507 0.41 -14.87 17.16
C ASP A 507 -0.14 -14.73 15.74
N ARG A 508 -1.43 -15.02 15.51
CA ARG A 508 -2.07 -14.83 14.19
C ARG A 508 -2.09 -13.38 13.77
N VAL A 509 -2.45 -12.47 14.67
CA VAL A 509 -2.45 -11.03 14.37
C VAL A 509 -1.03 -10.55 14.07
N LEU A 510 -0.04 -10.92 14.88
CA LEU A 510 1.37 -10.60 14.67
C LEU A 510 1.91 -11.18 13.35
N ALA A 511 1.57 -12.42 13.04
CA ALA A 511 1.98 -13.09 11.80
C ALA A 511 1.47 -12.34 10.57
N LEU A 512 0.22 -11.87 10.56
CA LEU A 512 -0.32 -11.03 9.48
C LEU A 512 0.45 -9.70 9.34
N GLN A 513 0.90 -9.09 10.44
CA GLN A 513 1.72 -7.88 10.39
C GLN A 513 3.13 -8.16 9.86
N LEU A 514 3.74 -9.29 10.21
CA LEU A 514 5.05 -9.68 9.69
C LEU A 514 5.03 -9.92 8.18
N ILE A 515 3.99 -10.55 7.64
CA ILE A 515 3.88 -10.74 6.18
C ILE A 515 3.46 -9.46 5.45
N GLN A 516 2.80 -8.50 6.12
CA GLN A 516 2.47 -7.20 5.52
C GLN A 516 3.72 -6.45 5.10
N LEU A 517 4.81 -6.50 5.88
CA LEU A 517 6.11 -5.93 5.52
C LEU A 517 6.62 -6.40 4.15
N LEU A 518 6.24 -7.59 3.73
CA LEU A 518 6.63 -8.15 2.42
C LEU A 518 5.55 -7.89 1.37
N TRP A 519 4.28 -7.91 1.76
CA TRP A 519 3.16 -7.65 0.84
C TRP A 519 3.19 -6.26 0.24
N ASP A 520 3.66 -5.26 1.00
CA ASP A 520 3.84 -3.87 0.55
C ASP A 520 4.58 -3.77 -0.78
N ARG A 521 5.49 -4.71 -1.06
CA ARG A 521 6.27 -4.74 -2.30
C ARG A 521 5.46 -5.03 -3.56
N GLY A 522 4.25 -5.58 -3.42
CA GLY A 522 3.42 -6.03 -4.55
C GLY A 522 2.01 -5.49 -4.57
N GLU A 523 1.59 -4.72 -3.56
CA GLU A 523 0.25 -4.14 -3.47
C GLU A 523 0.26 -2.60 -3.38
N ASN A 524 -0.90 -1.98 -3.50
CA ASN A 524 -1.05 -0.52 -3.45
C ASN A 524 -0.40 0.12 -2.21
N ASN A 525 -0.37 -0.56 -1.06
CA ASN A 525 0.11 0.02 0.19
C ASN A 525 1.54 0.54 0.11
N GLY A 526 2.43 -0.13 -0.61
CA GLY A 526 3.81 0.30 -0.79
C GLY A 526 4.03 1.31 -1.92
N TYR A 527 2.96 1.80 -2.57
CA TYR A 527 3.08 2.65 -3.77
C TYR A 527 2.08 3.80 -3.82
N ALA A 528 1.03 3.78 -2.99
CA ALA A 528 -0.09 4.71 -3.09
C ALA A 528 0.33 6.17 -2.94
N GLN A 529 1.30 6.47 -2.08
CA GLN A 529 1.79 7.82 -1.84
C GLN A 529 2.46 8.45 -3.08
N HIS A 530 2.87 7.63 -4.06
CA HIS A 530 3.53 8.04 -5.31
C HIS A 530 2.68 7.83 -6.57
N LEU A 531 1.38 7.54 -6.42
CA LEU A 531 0.51 7.24 -7.55
C LEU A 531 -0.01 8.50 -8.25
N THR A 532 -0.43 9.49 -7.48
CA THR A 532 -1.07 10.72 -7.96
C THR A 532 -0.22 11.97 -7.77
N ASP A 533 0.65 11.96 -6.78
CA ASP A 533 1.58 13.04 -6.41
C ASP A 533 2.93 12.42 -6.04
N ASP A 534 3.95 13.22 -5.78
CA ASP A 534 5.31 12.82 -5.37
C ASP A 534 5.85 11.61 -6.17
N LEU A 535 5.85 11.75 -7.49
CA LEU A 535 6.11 10.64 -8.42
C LEU A 535 7.51 10.06 -8.27
N TYR A 536 7.64 8.76 -8.47
CA TYR A 536 8.94 8.09 -8.53
C TYR A 536 9.85 8.67 -9.61
N PRO A 537 11.17 8.69 -9.39
CA PRO A 537 12.14 9.02 -10.45
C PRO A 537 11.88 8.18 -11.71
N GLY A 538 11.87 8.84 -12.87
CA GLY A 538 11.59 8.19 -14.16
C GLY A 538 10.10 7.97 -14.46
N THR A 539 9.19 8.43 -13.60
CA THR A 539 7.75 8.51 -13.90
C THR A 539 7.42 9.95 -14.31
N ASP A 540 6.89 10.14 -15.53
CA ASP A 540 6.77 11.45 -16.15
C ASP A 540 5.48 12.19 -15.81
N ASN A 541 4.40 11.46 -15.52
CA ASN A 541 3.06 12.01 -15.33
C ASN A 541 2.34 11.37 -14.14
N PRO A 542 1.65 12.18 -13.31
CA PRO A 542 0.77 11.66 -12.27
C PRO A 542 -0.33 10.80 -12.89
N LYS A 543 -0.73 9.74 -12.19
CA LYS A 543 -1.86 8.93 -12.63
C LYS A 543 -3.15 9.65 -12.31
N LYS A 544 -4.09 9.59 -13.25
CA LYS A 544 -5.49 9.92 -12.99
C LYS A 544 -6.20 8.64 -12.57
N VAL A 545 -6.77 8.64 -11.38
CA VAL A 545 -7.31 7.44 -10.74
C VAL A 545 -8.79 7.62 -10.43
N LEU A 546 -9.61 6.69 -10.90
CA LEU A 546 -10.99 6.55 -10.46
C LEU A 546 -11.12 5.28 -9.61
N LEU A 547 -11.46 5.45 -8.34
CA LEU A 547 -11.85 4.36 -7.46
C LEU A 547 -13.38 4.16 -7.56
N VAL A 548 -13.81 2.94 -7.83
CA VAL A 548 -15.23 2.55 -7.83
C VAL A 548 -15.47 1.67 -6.61
N GLN A 549 -16.20 2.18 -5.63
CA GLN A 549 -16.49 1.47 -4.38
C GLN A 549 -17.92 0.92 -4.42
N ALA A 550 -18.10 -0.35 -4.08
CA ALA A 550 -19.41 -0.94 -3.83
C ALA A 550 -19.70 -0.86 -2.33
N PHE A 551 -20.76 -0.12 -1.92
CA PHE A 551 -21.12 -0.02 -0.50
C PHE A 551 -21.59 -1.36 0.05
N GLY A 552 -21.00 -1.78 1.16
CA GLY A 552 -21.29 -3.05 1.80
C GLY A 552 -20.54 -4.23 1.19
N ASP A 553 -19.44 -4.01 0.48
CA ASP A 553 -18.62 -5.04 -0.18
C ASP A 553 -18.17 -6.12 0.82
N HIS A 554 -18.42 -7.39 0.46
CA HIS A 554 -18.11 -8.54 1.30
C HIS A 554 -16.69 -9.08 1.10
N GLN A 555 -16.08 -8.81 -0.05
CA GLN A 555 -14.75 -9.35 -0.40
C GLN A 555 -13.65 -8.34 -0.14
N VAL A 556 -13.85 -7.06 -0.52
CA VAL A 556 -12.91 -5.97 -0.24
C VAL A 556 -13.61 -4.92 0.63
N ALA A 557 -13.32 -4.96 1.93
CA ALA A 557 -13.98 -4.10 2.92
C ALA A 557 -13.86 -2.61 2.57
N ASN A 558 -14.96 -1.85 2.63
CA ASN A 558 -15.00 -0.43 2.25
C ASN A 558 -13.95 0.43 2.97
N VAL A 559 -13.68 0.16 4.26
CA VAL A 559 -12.63 0.87 5.01
C VAL A 559 -11.27 0.80 4.34
N SER A 560 -10.93 -0.30 3.63
CA SER A 560 -9.65 -0.43 2.92
C SER A 560 -9.59 0.43 1.64
N THR A 561 -10.72 0.56 0.94
CA THR A 561 -10.86 1.50 -0.19
C THR A 561 -10.74 2.95 0.29
N GLU A 562 -11.34 3.26 1.44
CA GLU A 562 -11.32 4.61 2.01
C GLU A 562 -9.94 5.01 2.53
N VAL A 563 -9.17 4.08 3.10
CA VAL A 563 -7.75 4.32 3.43
C VAL A 563 -6.96 4.64 2.16
N LEU A 564 -7.16 3.87 1.08
CA LEU A 564 -6.55 4.16 -0.23
C LEU A 564 -6.95 5.55 -0.74
N ALA A 565 -8.25 5.87 -0.70
CA ALA A 565 -8.78 7.14 -1.19
C ALA A 565 -8.17 8.35 -0.47
N ARG A 566 -8.09 8.29 0.88
CA ARG A 566 -7.44 9.33 1.68
C ARG A 566 -5.94 9.44 1.37
N THR A 567 -5.26 8.31 1.21
CA THR A 567 -3.82 8.26 0.94
C THR A 567 -3.45 8.89 -0.40
N ILE A 568 -4.24 8.63 -1.47
CA ILE A 568 -3.96 9.18 -2.81
C ILE A 568 -4.58 10.57 -3.04
N GLY A 569 -5.17 11.19 -2.01
CA GLY A 569 -5.82 12.49 -2.11
C GLY A 569 -7.05 12.50 -3.02
N ALA A 570 -7.83 11.41 -3.03
CA ALA A 570 -9.05 11.34 -3.83
C ALA A 570 -10.12 12.30 -3.32
N ALA A 571 -10.99 12.75 -4.25
CA ALA A 571 -12.22 13.47 -3.92
C ALA A 571 -13.44 12.57 -4.17
N VAL A 572 -14.45 12.63 -3.30
CA VAL A 572 -15.64 11.77 -3.37
C VAL A 572 -16.82 12.46 -4.06
N HIS A 573 -17.55 11.72 -4.90
CA HIS A 573 -18.87 12.16 -5.39
C HIS A 573 -19.84 12.37 -4.23
N GLU A 574 -20.39 13.58 -4.10
CA GLU A 574 -21.33 13.94 -3.04
C GLU A 574 -22.74 14.25 -3.59
N PRO A 575 -23.77 13.84 -2.86
CA PRO A 575 -23.75 12.97 -1.66
C PRO A 575 -23.35 11.52 -2.02
N SER A 576 -22.44 10.94 -1.21
CA SER A 576 -21.89 9.60 -1.48
C SER A 576 -22.92 8.49 -1.24
N LEU A 577 -23.77 8.66 -0.22
CA LEU A 577 -24.81 7.70 0.19
C LEU A 577 -26.12 8.41 0.51
N GLY A 578 -27.22 7.67 0.42
CA GLY A 578 -28.53 8.13 0.85
C GLY A 578 -28.62 8.26 2.40
N PRO A 579 -29.50 9.14 2.93
CA PRO A 579 -29.66 9.31 4.36
C PRO A 579 -29.97 7.99 5.09
N GLY A 580 -29.21 7.68 6.14
CA GLY A 580 -29.39 6.49 6.97
C GLY A 580 -28.92 5.18 6.34
N ARG A 581 -28.16 5.23 5.26
CA ARG A 581 -27.55 4.04 4.62
C ARG A 581 -26.30 3.57 5.35
N SER A 582 -25.47 4.47 5.85
CA SER A 582 -24.29 4.13 6.66
C SER A 582 -24.59 4.26 8.14
N ALA A 583 -23.90 3.48 8.96
CA ALA A 583 -23.81 3.62 10.41
C ALA A 583 -22.77 4.67 10.82
N ASP A 584 -21.94 5.13 9.88
CA ASP A 584 -20.88 6.09 10.16
C ASP A 584 -21.43 7.47 10.52
N ALA A 585 -20.79 8.12 11.47
CA ALA A 585 -21.12 9.48 11.88
C ALA A 585 -20.91 10.48 10.74
N ASP A 586 -19.85 10.26 9.94
CA ASP A 586 -19.52 11.02 8.74
C ASP A 586 -19.05 10.03 7.66
N PRO A 587 -19.96 9.56 6.77
CA PRO A 587 -19.59 8.65 5.69
C PRO A 587 -18.49 9.27 4.81
N GLN A 588 -17.46 8.50 4.48
CA GLN A 588 -16.30 8.97 3.72
C GLN A 588 -15.48 10.06 4.44
N TRP A 589 -15.47 10.03 5.77
CA TRP A 589 -14.72 10.99 6.60
C TRP A 589 -13.31 11.28 6.05
N GLY A 590 -12.95 12.57 6.01
CA GLY A 590 -11.62 13.02 5.57
C GLY A 590 -11.38 12.99 4.05
N ILE A 591 -12.35 12.56 3.23
CA ILE A 591 -12.27 12.60 1.77
C ILE A 591 -13.06 13.82 1.28
N PRO A 592 -12.42 14.81 0.61
CA PRO A 592 -13.10 16.03 0.20
C PRO A 592 -14.11 15.75 -0.93
N ALA A 593 -15.14 16.60 -1.02
CA ALA A 593 -16.13 16.53 -2.10
C ALA A 593 -15.49 16.79 -3.47
N LEU A 594 -15.90 16.02 -4.48
CA LEU A 594 -15.42 16.16 -5.87
C LEU A 594 -15.99 17.43 -6.52
N ASP A 595 -15.12 18.35 -6.91
CA ASP A 595 -15.47 19.47 -7.78
C ASP A 595 -15.36 19.05 -9.25
N TYR A 596 -16.49 18.79 -9.88
CA TYR A 596 -16.55 18.38 -11.29
C TYR A 596 -16.02 19.43 -12.27
N ALA A 597 -15.88 20.70 -11.85
CA ALA A 597 -15.34 21.78 -12.68
C ALA A 597 -13.81 21.91 -12.54
N ALA A 598 -13.22 21.39 -11.45
CA ALA A 598 -11.80 21.48 -11.14
C ALA A 598 -11.32 20.18 -10.49
N GLN A 599 -11.35 19.08 -11.27
CA GLN A 599 -10.99 17.75 -10.76
C GLN A 599 -9.48 17.63 -10.51
N GLY A 600 -9.14 16.98 -9.39
CA GLY A 600 -7.77 16.54 -9.07
C GLY A 600 -7.33 15.30 -9.87
N ASN A 601 -6.30 14.65 -9.38
CA ASN A 601 -5.76 13.44 -10.00
C ASN A 601 -6.51 12.16 -9.58
N ALA A 602 -7.28 12.18 -8.48
CA ALA A 602 -8.00 11.01 -8.00
C ALA A 602 -9.43 11.35 -7.57
N ALA A 603 -10.32 10.40 -7.80
CA ALA A 603 -11.69 10.46 -7.33
C ALA A 603 -12.19 9.09 -6.87
N VAL A 604 -13.16 9.07 -5.95
CA VAL A 604 -13.91 7.88 -5.57
C VAL A 604 -15.40 8.10 -5.78
N VAL A 605 -16.07 7.10 -6.34
CA VAL A 605 -17.52 7.06 -6.50
C VAL A 605 -18.05 5.83 -5.76
N VAL A 606 -18.93 6.08 -4.78
CA VAL A 606 -19.59 5.03 -4.00
C VAL A 606 -20.88 4.63 -4.69
N TRP A 607 -21.04 3.33 -4.97
CA TRP A 607 -22.25 2.76 -5.56
C TRP A 607 -23.01 1.94 -4.52
N ASP A 608 -24.26 2.32 -4.25
CA ASP A 608 -25.17 1.62 -3.35
C ASP A 608 -26.07 0.64 -4.12
N PHE A 609 -25.79 -0.66 -3.95
CA PHE A 609 -26.57 -1.76 -4.54
C PHE A 609 -27.67 -2.28 -3.61
N GLY A 610 -27.92 -1.59 -2.48
CA GLY A 610 -28.92 -1.98 -1.50
C GLY A 610 -28.42 -2.93 -0.41
N THR A 611 -27.14 -3.31 -0.43
CA THR A 611 -26.51 -4.14 0.62
C THR A 611 -26.46 -3.39 1.95
N PRO A 612 -26.76 -4.03 3.11
CA PRO A 612 -26.60 -3.41 4.42
C PRO A 612 -25.17 -2.95 4.72
N HIS A 613 -25.01 -2.13 5.77
CA HIS A 613 -23.70 -1.74 6.27
C HIS A 613 -22.91 -2.99 6.71
N PRO A 614 -21.60 -3.11 6.33
CA PRO A 614 -20.77 -4.26 6.71
C PRO A 614 -20.48 -4.27 8.23
N PRO A 615 -19.87 -5.37 8.77
CA PRO A 615 -19.40 -5.40 10.15
C PRO A 615 -18.46 -4.23 10.46
N THR A 616 -18.60 -3.65 11.65
CA THR A 616 -17.73 -2.54 12.12
C THR A 616 -16.44 -3.02 12.81
N VAL A 617 -16.24 -4.34 12.87
CA VAL A 617 -15.09 -5.03 13.45
C VAL A 617 -14.44 -5.95 12.42
N ASN A 618 -13.30 -6.54 12.75
CA ASN A 618 -12.54 -7.43 11.85
C ASN A 618 -13.18 -8.82 11.65
N LEU A 619 -14.43 -8.84 11.24
CA LEU A 619 -15.16 -10.05 10.86
C LEU A 619 -15.68 -9.95 9.41
N PRO A 620 -15.68 -11.06 8.67
CA PRO A 620 -16.27 -11.08 7.33
C PRO A 620 -17.80 -11.02 7.41
N PRO A 621 -18.47 -10.33 6.46
CA PRO A 621 -19.95 -10.20 6.42
C PRO A 621 -20.62 -11.48 5.90
N THR A 622 -20.42 -12.60 6.58
CA THR A 622 -20.95 -13.92 6.19
C THR A 622 -22.35 -14.23 6.73
N ASP A 623 -22.82 -13.46 7.70
CA ASP A 623 -24.16 -13.64 8.24
C ASP A 623 -25.23 -13.09 7.30
N PRO A 624 -26.43 -13.71 7.22
CA PRO A 624 -27.52 -13.26 6.33
C PRO A 624 -27.99 -11.83 6.55
N GLU A 625 -27.75 -11.23 7.72
CA GLU A 625 -28.09 -9.85 8.02
C GLU A 625 -27.34 -8.83 7.17
N TYR A 626 -26.14 -9.19 6.67
CA TYR A 626 -25.34 -8.36 5.77
C TYR A 626 -25.80 -8.42 4.31
N GLY A 627 -26.84 -9.22 4.00
CA GLY A 627 -27.47 -9.26 2.70
C GLY A 627 -26.68 -9.98 1.63
N ARG A 628 -26.78 -9.49 0.39
CA ARG A 628 -26.08 -10.05 -0.79
C ARG A 628 -24.80 -9.26 -1.03
N ASP A 629 -23.74 -9.98 -1.40
CA ASP A 629 -22.45 -9.39 -1.76
C ASP A 629 -22.57 -8.49 -3.00
N PRO A 630 -22.24 -7.19 -2.93
CA PRO A 630 -22.28 -6.27 -4.06
C PRO A 630 -20.97 -6.24 -4.86
N HIS A 631 -19.93 -6.99 -4.47
CA HIS A 631 -18.58 -6.91 -5.01
C HIS A 631 -18.53 -6.93 -6.55
N GLY A 632 -19.24 -7.85 -7.18
CA GLY A 632 -19.30 -7.98 -8.64
C GLY A 632 -20.36 -7.12 -9.32
N ALA A 633 -21.25 -6.45 -8.56
CA ALA A 633 -22.45 -5.82 -9.11
C ALA A 633 -22.15 -4.63 -10.05
N GLY A 634 -21.04 -3.96 -9.87
CA GLY A 634 -20.61 -2.87 -10.75
C GLY A 634 -20.39 -3.30 -12.20
N SER A 635 -20.03 -4.56 -12.42
CA SER A 635 -19.85 -5.11 -13.79
C SER A 635 -21.16 -5.24 -14.57
N ASP A 636 -22.29 -5.30 -13.87
CA ASP A 636 -23.63 -5.42 -14.45
C ASP A 636 -24.40 -4.08 -14.45
N GLU A 637 -23.83 -3.01 -13.88
CA GLU A 637 -24.46 -1.69 -13.81
C GLU A 637 -24.01 -0.80 -14.99
N PRO A 638 -24.89 -0.49 -15.95
CA PRO A 638 -24.51 0.27 -17.15
C PRO A 638 -23.92 1.65 -16.86
N LEU A 639 -24.35 2.34 -15.78
CA LEU A 639 -23.84 3.66 -15.43
C LEU A 639 -22.42 3.58 -14.84
N VAL A 640 -22.09 2.52 -14.09
CA VAL A 640 -20.71 2.24 -13.64
C VAL A 640 -19.81 2.06 -14.87
N LEU A 641 -20.22 1.21 -15.82
CA LEU A 641 -19.44 0.93 -17.02
C LEU A 641 -19.28 2.19 -17.88
N GLN A 642 -20.35 2.99 -18.03
CA GLN A 642 -20.29 4.27 -18.75
C GLN A 642 -19.32 5.25 -18.10
N GLN A 643 -19.39 5.41 -16.78
CA GLN A 643 -18.51 6.32 -16.02
C GLN A 643 -17.05 5.88 -16.13
N ALA A 644 -16.76 4.61 -15.87
CA ALA A 644 -15.42 4.03 -15.96
C ALA A 644 -14.82 4.19 -17.37
N LEU A 645 -15.58 3.83 -18.42
CA LEU A 645 -15.10 3.95 -19.80
C LEU A 645 -14.88 5.42 -20.20
N THR A 646 -15.77 6.33 -19.80
CA THR A 646 -15.59 7.77 -20.08
C THR A 646 -14.34 8.29 -19.40
N PHE A 647 -14.13 7.93 -18.13
CA PHE A 647 -12.92 8.30 -17.39
C PHE A 647 -11.65 7.76 -18.05
N LEU A 648 -11.62 6.49 -18.45
CA LEU A 648 -10.47 5.89 -19.13
C LEU A 648 -10.09 6.65 -20.41
N LEU A 649 -11.09 7.10 -21.17
CA LEU A 649 -10.87 7.78 -22.45
C LEU A 649 -10.52 9.27 -22.30
N THR A 650 -10.97 9.93 -21.22
CA THR A 650 -10.88 11.38 -21.06
C THR A 650 -10.00 11.80 -19.86
N GLY A 651 -9.85 10.95 -18.86
CA GLY A 651 -9.25 11.26 -17.56
C GLY A 651 -10.13 12.17 -16.69
N GLU A 652 -11.42 12.28 -17.00
CA GLU A 652 -12.39 13.09 -16.25
C GLU A 652 -13.55 12.23 -15.76
N VAL A 653 -13.90 12.39 -14.49
CA VAL A 653 -15.08 11.74 -13.89
C VAL A 653 -16.33 12.50 -14.33
N THR A 654 -17.33 11.76 -14.78
CA THR A 654 -18.64 12.33 -15.14
C THR A 654 -19.67 12.03 -14.06
N ASP A 655 -20.50 13.02 -13.75
CA ASP A 655 -21.65 12.80 -12.86
C ASP A 655 -22.75 12.07 -13.62
N VAL A 656 -22.74 10.74 -13.49
CA VAL A 656 -23.78 9.87 -14.09
C VAL A 656 -24.98 9.72 -13.19
N CYS A 657 -24.91 10.23 -11.95
CA CYS A 657 -25.95 10.12 -10.91
C CYS A 657 -26.76 11.40 -10.76
N GLY A 658 -26.41 12.49 -11.48
CA GLY A 658 -27.17 13.73 -11.55
C GLY A 658 -27.22 14.51 -10.24
N GLY A 659 -26.13 14.53 -9.46
CA GLY A 659 -26.03 15.20 -8.16
C GLY A 659 -26.78 14.50 -7.03
N ALA A 660 -27.08 13.21 -7.19
CA ALA A 660 -27.69 12.34 -6.19
C ALA A 660 -26.76 11.17 -5.86
N PRO A 661 -26.95 10.46 -4.74
CA PRO A 661 -26.22 9.23 -4.49
C PRO A 661 -26.32 8.25 -5.66
N CYS A 662 -25.24 7.58 -5.98
CA CYS A 662 -25.22 6.57 -7.03
C CYS A 662 -25.86 5.27 -6.53
N VAL A 663 -27.09 5.01 -6.92
CA VAL A 663 -27.89 3.86 -6.48
C VAL A 663 -28.24 2.97 -7.66
N SER A 664 -28.03 1.67 -7.50
CA SER A 664 -28.40 0.64 -8.48
C SER A 664 -29.38 -0.38 -7.91
N THR A 665 -30.21 -0.93 -8.76
CA THR A 665 -31.17 -2.00 -8.40
C THR A 665 -30.75 -3.37 -8.92
N VAL A 666 -29.54 -3.51 -9.44
CA VAL A 666 -29.03 -4.75 -10.05
C VAL A 666 -29.11 -5.96 -9.10
N LEU A 667 -28.88 -5.76 -7.79
CA LEU A 667 -29.01 -6.85 -6.81
C LEU A 667 -30.41 -7.02 -6.23
N GLN A 668 -31.35 -6.14 -6.53
CA GLN A 668 -32.72 -6.17 -5.95
C GLN A 668 -33.67 -7.09 -6.72
N GLY A 669 -33.21 -7.77 -7.78
CA GLY A 669 -33.97 -8.69 -8.63
C GLY A 669 -34.06 -10.14 -8.13
#